data_4c354f4ece6f678ab5d1b5a774a903da
#
_entry.id   4c354f4ece6f678ab5d1b5a774a903da
#
_cell.length_a   1.000
_cell.length_b   1.000
_cell.length_c   1.000
_cell.angle_alpha   90.00
_cell.angle_beta   90.00
_cell.angle_gamma   90.00
#
_symmetry.space_group_name_H-M   'P 1'
#
loop_
_entity.id
_entity.type
_entity.pdbx_description
1 polymer ?
#
loop_
_entity_poly.entity_id
_entity_poly.type
_entity_poly.pdbx_seq_one_letter_code
_entity_poly.pdbx_strand_id
1 'polypeptide(L)'
;PAISIDQKSASRNPRSTVGTVTEIHDYLRLLFARIGIPHCPQCGRVVSRQTPQQIVDQVLELEEGTRFEVLAPIVRGRKGEFEAVLKELALEGFSRARVDGEVRDLTEDIRLDRYFQHSIEIVVDRLVQKEGIERRLTDSLETALRLADGVAMVDIVDGPTLTFSQHLACEYDGLSFEELQPRNFSFNSPYGACPDCSGIGTRFQVDVGLIVPDEDKSIEDGALVVWAGHRDRYHQRVLASVAEHYGIDITTPYKRLSKKHQMILLHGGDGEPIEVAYVNRWGRRRRYMSTWEGAVPFINRRHDDTDSDSAREYYQQFMREVPCDACEGARLNPFSRQVTVGGISLPELSALSLNRAREVFDSLDLSERDAKIADMVLREVRDRLQFLLDVGLDYLTLSRTAATLAGGEAQRIRLATQIGSGLVGVLYILDEPSIGLHQRDNQRLIETLIRLRDLGNTVIVVEHDESTIRVADHVVDIGPGAGEHGGHIVAQGTLQDITAEPASITGDYLAGRRVIPVPDLRREPDGRFLTVVGASHNNLADIDVAFPLGRLVAVSGVSGSGKSSLVQDVLSIGLAATLNRNRTLPGRHKRIDGIEHVDKVINIDQSPIGRTPRSNAATYTGVFDKIRTLFASTPDAKVRGYKPGRFSFNVKGGRCEACKGDGTIKIEMHFLPDIYISCEVCKGRRYNRDTLQILWKGHSIADILDMSVEEALAFFENQPTIARVLQTIYDVGLGYIRLGQPAPTLSGGEAQRVKLSSELGKRATGRTVYILDEPTTGLHFEDVRKLLNVLQRLVDTGNTVIIIEHNLDVIKTVDWVIDLGPEGGDEGGRIVAEGPPEHVAQIPESYTGKFLRDVLAT
;
A
#
# COMPACT_ATOMS: atom_id res chain seq x y z
N PRO A 1 -2.20 -18.00 27.62
CA PRO A 1 -1.90 -16.80 26.84
C PRO A 1 -3.16 -16.30 26.13
N ALA A 2 -3.23 -14.98 25.84
CA ALA A 2 -4.29 -14.38 25.06
C ALA A 2 -3.66 -13.70 23.83
N ILE A 3 -4.28 -13.86 22.67
CA ILE A 3 -3.87 -13.27 21.40
C ILE A 3 -5.04 -12.46 20.86
N SER A 4 -4.84 -11.14 20.70
CA SER A 4 -5.81 -10.26 20.06
C SER A 4 -5.42 -10.00 18.62
N ILE A 5 -6.36 -10.17 17.71
CA ILE A 5 -6.20 -9.95 16.27
C ILE A 5 -7.17 -8.84 15.87
N ASP A 6 -6.65 -7.61 15.91
CA ASP A 6 -7.40 -6.40 15.56
C ASP A 6 -7.23 -6.00 14.08
N GLN A 7 -8.07 -5.08 13.62
CA GLN A 7 -8.04 -4.54 12.25
C GLN A 7 -6.97 -3.48 12.01
N LYS A 8 -6.17 -3.11 13.01
CA LYS A 8 -5.22 -2.00 12.85
C LYS A 8 -4.25 -2.26 11.70
N SER A 9 -4.03 -1.21 10.95
CA SER A 9 -3.31 -1.13 9.68
C SER A 9 -2.12 -2.08 9.54
N ALA A 10 -2.02 -2.71 8.37
CA ALA A 10 -0.83 -3.40 7.90
C ALA A 10 0.43 -2.54 8.06
N SER A 11 1.58 -3.18 8.20
CA SER A 11 2.88 -2.50 8.28
C SER A 11 3.04 -1.51 7.12
N ARG A 12 3.38 -0.25 7.41
CA ARG A 12 3.70 0.76 6.39
C ARG A 12 5.10 0.59 5.79
N ASN A 13 5.82 -0.46 6.20
CA ASN A 13 7.15 -0.72 5.67
C ASN A 13 7.04 -1.25 4.23
N PRO A 14 7.58 -0.56 3.20
CA PRO A 14 7.48 -0.97 1.81
C PRO A 14 8.24 -2.30 1.52
N ARG A 15 9.11 -2.74 2.43
CA ARG A 15 9.81 -4.01 2.33
C ARG A 15 9.03 -5.20 2.90
N SER A 16 7.94 -4.97 3.62
CA SER A 16 7.08 -6.04 4.12
C SER A 16 6.18 -6.56 3.00
N THR A 17 6.18 -7.88 2.79
CA THR A 17 5.33 -8.57 1.81
C THR A 17 4.50 -9.65 2.52
N VAL A 18 3.48 -10.18 1.84
CA VAL A 18 2.72 -11.34 2.34
C VAL A 18 3.68 -12.46 2.72
N GLY A 19 4.65 -12.81 1.83
CA GLY A 19 5.64 -13.87 2.09
C GLY A 19 6.51 -13.63 3.33
N THR A 20 6.87 -12.36 3.64
CA THR A 20 7.68 -12.06 4.84
C THR A 20 6.85 -12.01 6.12
N VAL A 21 5.61 -11.55 6.06
CA VAL A 21 4.71 -11.49 7.24
C VAL A 21 4.27 -12.89 7.66
N THR A 22 4.13 -13.81 6.70
CA THR A 22 3.76 -15.22 6.93
C THR A 22 4.96 -16.13 7.20
N GLU A 23 6.18 -15.59 7.19
CA GLU A 23 7.44 -16.33 7.31
C GLU A 23 7.70 -17.31 6.16
N ILE A 24 6.80 -17.46 5.19
CA ILE A 24 6.98 -18.35 4.04
C ILE A 24 8.27 -18.01 3.29
N HIS A 25 8.56 -16.70 3.13
CA HIS A 25 9.77 -16.24 2.45
C HIS A 25 11.06 -16.74 3.12
N ASP A 26 11.09 -16.93 4.43
CA ASP A 26 12.26 -17.43 5.15
C ASP A 26 12.53 -18.89 4.83
N TYR A 27 11.49 -19.69 4.72
CA TYR A 27 11.59 -21.09 4.26
C TYR A 27 11.98 -21.17 2.78
N LEU A 28 11.43 -20.30 1.93
CA LEU A 28 11.81 -20.25 0.52
C LEU A 28 13.29 -19.89 0.32
N ARG A 29 13.80 -18.90 1.08
CA ARG A 29 15.24 -18.56 1.03
C ARG A 29 16.12 -19.78 1.39
N LEU A 30 15.70 -20.56 2.38
CA LEU A 30 16.42 -21.77 2.75
C LEU A 30 16.31 -22.83 1.65
N LEU A 31 15.15 -23.03 1.07
CA LEU A 31 14.91 -23.98 -0.02
C LEU A 31 15.81 -23.67 -1.23
N PHE A 32 15.75 -22.42 -1.74
CA PHE A 32 16.53 -21.99 -2.88
C PHE A 32 18.05 -22.02 -2.62
N ALA A 33 18.49 -21.79 -1.38
CA ALA A 33 19.90 -21.90 -1.02
C ALA A 33 20.40 -23.35 -0.96
N ARG A 34 19.54 -24.34 -0.70
CA ARG A 34 19.94 -25.73 -0.49
C ARG A 34 19.83 -26.61 -1.73
N ILE A 35 18.76 -26.42 -2.52
CA ILE A 35 18.48 -27.23 -3.71
C ILE A 35 18.34 -26.39 -4.99
N GLY A 36 18.57 -25.09 -4.91
CA GLY A 36 18.46 -24.18 -6.06
C GLY A 36 19.54 -24.44 -7.10
N ILE A 37 19.15 -24.45 -8.37
CA ILE A 37 20.04 -24.57 -9.53
C ILE A 37 20.30 -23.15 -10.06
N PRO A 38 21.53 -22.63 -9.94
CA PRO A 38 21.86 -21.31 -10.44
C PRO A 38 22.06 -21.30 -11.95
N HIS A 39 21.59 -20.20 -12.58
CA HIS A 39 21.78 -19.95 -13.99
C HIS A 39 22.54 -18.63 -14.20
N CYS A 40 23.31 -18.54 -15.26
CA CYS A 40 24.02 -17.32 -15.60
C CYS A 40 23.04 -16.21 -16.02
N PRO A 41 23.10 -15.00 -15.45
CA PRO A 41 22.19 -13.91 -15.78
C PRO A 41 22.38 -13.35 -17.21
N GLN A 42 23.50 -13.67 -17.88
CA GLN A 42 23.77 -13.22 -19.26
C GLN A 42 23.33 -14.25 -20.30
N CYS A 43 23.77 -15.53 -20.15
CA CYS A 43 23.48 -16.55 -21.16
C CYS A 43 22.41 -17.56 -20.77
N GLY A 44 21.88 -17.51 -19.55
CA GLY A 44 20.80 -18.38 -19.06
C GLY A 44 21.21 -19.84 -18.80
N ARG A 45 22.48 -20.23 -19.02
CA ARG A 45 22.95 -21.59 -18.81
C ARG A 45 23.15 -21.91 -17.35
N VAL A 46 23.04 -23.19 -17.00
CA VAL A 46 23.31 -23.66 -15.64
C VAL A 46 24.76 -23.34 -15.27
N VAL A 47 24.91 -22.77 -14.08
CA VAL A 47 26.21 -22.48 -13.49
C VAL A 47 26.63 -23.63 -12.61
N SER A 48 27.78 -24.23 -12.88
CA SER A 48 28.32 -25.36 -12.13
C SER A 48 29.64 -25.01 -11.45
N ARG A 49 30.01 -25.84 -10.50
CA ARG A 49 31.38 -25.77 -9.91
C ARG A 49 32.35 -26.42 -10.88
N GLN A 50 33.45 -25.74 -11.16
CA GLN A 50 34.54 -26.34 -11.95
C GLN A 50 35.46 -27.17 -11.04
N THR A 51 35.73 -28.39 -11.43
CA THR A 51 36.78 -29.17 -10.76
C THR A 51 38.17 -28.68 -11.22
N PRO A 52 39.24 -28.82 -10.42
CA PRO A 52 40.61 -28.52 -10.87
C PRO A 52 40.95 -29.15 -12.21
N GLN A 53 40.53 -30.38 -12.46
CA GLN A 53 40.74 -31.06 -13.74
C GLN A 53 40.05 -30.35 -14.92
N GLN A 54 38.79 -29.95 -14.76
CA GLN A 54 38.07 -29.21 -15.81
C GLN A 54 38.74 -27.87 -16.10
N ILE A 55 39.28 -27.18 -15.08
CA ILE A 55 40.04 -25.94 -15.26
C ILE A 55 41.32 -26.19 -16.06
N VAL A 56 42.03 -27.25 -15.70
CA VAL A 56 43.25 -27.68 -16.43
C VAL A 56 42.91 -27.99 -17.87
N ASP A 57 41.89 -28.80 -18.14
CA ASP A 57 41.48 -29.18 -19.49
C ASP A 57 41.14 -27.94 -20.36
N GLN A 58 40.42 -26.96 -19.82
CA GLN A 58 40.13 -25.72 -20.51
C GLN A 58 41.37 -24.86 -20.82
N VAL A 59 42.34 -24.80 -19.88
CA VAL A 59 43.59 -24.07 -20.12
C VAL A 59 44.47 -24.78 -21.15
N LEU A 60 44.38 -26.11 -21.22
CA LEU A 60 45.10 -26.90 -22.24
C LEU A 60 44.54 -26.72 -23.68
N GLU A 61 43.27 -26.21 -23.82
CA GLU A 61 42.72 -25.86 -25.15
C GLU A 61 43.34 -24.62 -25.75
N LEU A 62 44.17 -23.85 -25.02
CA LEU A 62 44.87 -22.69 -25.57
C LEU A 62 45.85 -23.13 -26.68
N GLU A 63 46.08 -22.24 -27.66
CA GLU A 63 46.99 -22.50 -28.79
C GLU A 63 48.43 -22.80 -28.29
N GLU A 64 49.11 -23.74 -28.93
CA GLU A 64 50.44 -24.08 -28.60
C GLU A 64 51.39 -22.89 -28.76
N GLY A 65 52.26 -22.63 -27.75
CA GLY A 65 53.11 -21.45 -27.70
C GLY A 65 52.55 -20.25 -26.96
N THR A 66 51.28 -20.28 -26.56
CA THR A 66 50.64 -19.21 -25.77
C THR A 66 51.34 -19.06 -24.42
N ARG A 67 51.74 -17.86 -24.07
CA ARG A 67 52.32 -17.50 -22.76
C ARG A 67 51.25 -17.02 -21.85
N PHE A 68 51.23 -17.52 -20.61
CA PHE A 68 50.24 -17.10 -19.62
C PHE A 68 50.80 -17.15 -18.20
N GLU A 69 50.17 -16.41 -17.29
CA GLU A 69 50.45 -16.39 -15.86
C GLU A 69 49.28 -17.00 -15.10
N VAL A 70 49.58 -17.91 -14.14
CA VAL A 70 48.60 -18.40 -13.20
C VAL A 70 48.61 -17.50 -11.98
N LEU A 71 47.47 -16.86 -11.71
CA LEU A 71 47.31 -15.88 -10.65
C LEU A 71 46.30 -16.33 -9.58
N ALA A 72 46.61 -16.00 -8.33
CA ALA A 72 45.70 -16.18 -7.19
C ALA A 72 45.16 -14.83 -6.71
N PRO A 73 43.87 -14.50 -6.92
CA PRO A 73 43.31 -13.21 -6.52
C PRO A 73 42.97 -13.19 -5.01
N ILE A 74 43.88 -12.66 -4.19
CA ILE A 74 43.74 -12.61 -2.72
C ILE A 74 42.85 -11.46 -2.25
N VAL A 75 42.98 -10.30 -2.90
CA VAL A 75 42.15 -9.11 -2.59
C VAL A 75 41.47 -8.65 -3.87
N ARG A 76 40.14 -8.46 -3.81
CA ARG A 76 39.32 -8.02 -4.95
C ARG A 76 38.51 -6.79 -4.57
N GLY A 77 38.95 -5.63 -5.08
CA GLY A 77 38.23 -4.35 -4.93
C GLY A 77 37.94 -3.96 -3.48
N ARG A 78 38.84 -4.26 -2.53
CA ARG A 78 38.62 -3.94 -1.10
C ARG A 78 39.52 -2.78 -0.67
N LYS A 79 38.95 -1.92 0.20
CA LYS A 79 39.74 -0.84 0.84
C LYS A 79 40.64 -1.38 1.93
N GLY A 80 41.88 -0.87 2.00
CA GLY A 80 42.82 -1.28 3.04
C GLY A 80 44.26 -1.13 2.60
N GLU A 81 45.20 -1.14 3.52
CA GLU A 81 46.65 -1.03 3.26
C GLU A 81 47.30 -2.38 2.90
N PHE A 82 46.72 -3.50 3.28
CA PHE A 82 47.08 -4.89 3.01
C PHE A 82 48.59 -5.25 3.20
N GLU A 83 49.36 -4.43 3.93
CA GLU A 83 50.78 -4.62 4.17
C GLU A 83 51.10 -5.97 4.85
N ALA A 84 50.28 -6.37 5.82
CA ALA A 84 50.44 -7.65 6.53
C ALA A 84 50.26 -8.85 5.58
N VAL A 85 49.23 -8.78 4.68
CA VAL A 85 48.95 -9.84 3.71
C VAL A 85 50.10 -9.97 2.70
N LEU A 86 50.62 -8.86 2.17
CA LEU A 86 51.75 -8.85 1.24
C LEU A 86 53.02 -9.42 1.88
N LYS A 87 53.31 -9.12 3.16
CA LYS A 87 54.45 -9.67 3.90
C LYS A 87 54.28 -11.17 4.19
N GLU A 88 53.08 -11.62 4.52
CA GLU A 88 52.80 -13.06 4.75
C GLU A 88 53.05 -13.85 3.47
N LEU A 89 52.58 -13.39 2.32
CA LEU A 89 52.77 -14.02 1.02
C LEU A 89 54.23 -14.06 0.58
N ALA A 90 55.00 -13.00 0.88
CA ALA A 90 56.45 -13.00 0.66
C ALA A 90 57.16 -14.06 1.54
N LEU A 91 56.74 -14.27 2.79
CA LEU A 91 57.27 -15.29 3.69
C LEU A 91 56.91 -16.71 3.23
N GLU A 92 55.79 -16.90 2.57
CA GLU A 92 55.38 -18.16 1.94
C GLU A 92 56.19 -18.51 0.68
N GLY A 93 57.04 -17.57 0.19
CA GLY A 93 57.99 -17.81 -0.91
C GLY A 93 57.54 -17.29 -2.26
N PHE A 94 56.42 -16.54 -2.32
CA PHE A 94 56.02 -15.86 -3.55
C PHE A 94 56.85 -14.60 -3.78
N SER A 95 57.28 -14.40 -5.01
CA SER A 95 58.18 -13.29 -5.36
C SER A 95 57.47 -12.11 -5.99
N ARG A 96 56.29 -12.30 -6.57
CA ARG A 96 55.56 -11.24 -7.35
C ARG A 96 54.09 -11.24 -7.10
N ALA A 97 53.52 -10.03 -7.08
CA ALA A 97 52.08 -9.81 -7.09
C ALA A 97 51.68 -8.79 -8.15
N ARG A 98 50.55 -8.96 -8.77
CA ARG A 98 49.91 -7.91 -9.59
C ARG A 98 49.00 -7.10 -8.63
N VAL A 99 49.33 -5.83 -8.47
CA VAL A 99 48.62 -4.88 -7.60
C VAL A 99 47.98 -3.83 -8.49
N ASP A 100 46.66 -3.73 -8.48
CA ASP A 100 45.90 -2.79 -9.32
C ASP A 100 46.28 -2.84 -10.81
N GLY A 101 46.57 -4.04 -11.30
CA GLY A 101 46.93 -4.32 -12.68
C GLY A 101 48.46 -4.25 -12.98
N GLU A 102 49.31 -3.75 -12.07
CA GLU A 102 50.72 -3.68 -12.22
C GLU A 102 51.46 -4.81 -11.48
N VAL A 103 52.39 -5.52 -12.18
CA VAL A 103 53.21 -6.56 -11.53
C VAL A 103 54.35 -5.90 -10.73
N ARG A 104 54.38 -6.18 -9.42
CA ARG A 104 55.36 -5.69 -8.46
C ARG A 104 56.10 -6.81 -7.78
N ASP A 105 57.36 -6.56 -7.38
CA ASP A 105 58.14 -7.52 -6.60
C ASP A 105 57.74 -7.42 -5.11
N LEU A 106 57.41 -8.54 -4.46
CA LEU A 106 57.02 -8.57 -3.05
C LEU A 106 58.18 -8.26 -2.09
N THR A 107 59.42 -8.16 -2.58
CA THR A 107 60.55 -7.70 -1.78
C THR A 107 60.64 -6.17 -1.67
N GLU A 108 59.86 -5.46 -2.46
CA GLU A 108 59.73 -4.01 -2.40
C GLU A 108 58.74 -3.57 -1.31
N ASP A 109 58.90 -2.34 -0.78
CA ASP A 109 57.99 -1.74 0.18
C ASP A 109 56.73 -1.22 -0.55
N ILE A 110 55.70 -2.08 -0.70
CA ILE A 110 54.47 -1.75 -1.40
C ILE A 110 53.51 -1.08 -0.41
N ARG A 111 53.30 0.23 -0.60
CA ARG A 111 52.37 1.04 0.21
C ARG A 111 51.09 1.33 -0.55
N LEU A 112 49.95 0.90 0.02
CA LEU A 112 48.65 1.10 -0.55
C LEU A 112 47.83 2.09 0.32
N ASP A 113 46.99 2.89 -0.31
CA ASP A 113 46.16 3.86 0.38
C ASP A 113 44.89 3.21 0.92
N ARG A 114 44.68 3.27 2.25
CA ARG A 114 43.54 2.66 2.95
C ARG A 114 42.16 3.15 2.49
N TYR A 115 42.10 4.30 1.79
CA TYR A 115 40.82 4.87 1.36
C TYR A 115 40.38 4.45 -0.04
N PHE A 116 41.32 3.91 -0.84
CA PHE A 116 41.07 3.39 -2.17
C PHE A 116 40.79 1.88 -2.15
N GLN A 117 40.11 1.42 -3.20
CA GLN A 117 39.90 -0.01 -3.43
C GLN A 117 41.09 -0.57 -4.16
N HIS A 118 41.63 -1.70 -3.69
CA HIS A 118 42.75 -2.37 -4.27
C HIS A 118 42.39 -3.79 -4.68
N SER A 119 43.04 -4.29 -5.74
CA SER A 119 43.03 -5.66 -6.18
C SER A 119 44.48 -6.21 -6.15
N ILE A 120 44.64 -7.36 -5.49
CA ILE A 120 45.96 -7.99 -5.34
C ILE A 120 45.83 -9.45 -5.78
N GLU A 121 46.54 -9.79 -6.85
CA GLU A 121 46.68 -11.15 -7.37
C GLU A 121 48.14 -11.62 -7.26
N ILE A 122 48.32 -12.80 -6.67
CA ILE A 122 49.67 -13.41 -6.56
C ILE A 122 50.02 -14.17 -7.83
N VAL A 123 51.17 -13.89 -8.40
CA VAL A 123 51.72 -14.65 -9.54
C VAL A 123 52.27 -15.99 -9.03
N VAL A 124 51.48 -17.07 -9.20
CA VAL A 124 51.82 -18.40 -8.78
C VAL A 124 52.83 -19.05 -9.71
N ASP A 125 52.60 -18.96 -11.03
CA ASP A 125 53.53 -19.53 -12.02
C ASP A 125 53.41 -18.79 -13.37
N ARG A 126 54.42 -18.92 -14.20
CA ARG A 126 54.52 -18.42 -15.57
C ARG A 126 54.77 -19.54 -16.52
N LEU A 127 53.84 -19.82 -17.38
CA LEU A 127 53.81 -21.00 -18.21
C LEU A 127 53.72 -20.66 -19.70
N VAL A 128 54.13 -21.62 -20.53
CA VAL A 128 53.92 -21.58 -21.97
C VAL A 128 53.20 -22.86 -22.36
N GLN A 129 52.10 -22.74 -23.10
CA GLN A 129 51.35 -23.89 -23.60
C GLN A 129 52.22 -24.74 -24.52
N LYS A 130 52.44 -25.98 -24.12
CA LYS A 130 53.20 -27.00 -24.85
C LYS A 130 52.84 -28.39 -24.38
N GLU A 131 53.17 -29.40 -25.20
CA GLU A 131 52.94 -30.80 -24.84
C GLU A 131 53.71 -31.17 -23.53
N GLY A 132 52.99 -31.83 -22.60
CA GLY A 132 53.55 -32.28 -21.32
C GLY A 132 53.53 -31.26 -20.17
N ILE A 133 52.86 -30.11 -20.32
CA ILE A 133 52.75 -29.07 -19.27
C ILE A 133 51.74 -29.45 -18.17
N GLU A 134 50.86 -30.40 -18.43
CA GLU A 134 49.68 -30.73 -17.67
C GLU A 134 49.93 -30.84 -16.15
N ARG A 135 50.95 -31.63 -15.74
CA ARG A 135 51.24 -31.81 -14.31
C ARG A 135 51.67 -30.50 -13.63
N ARG A 136 52.48 -29.68 -14.26
CA ARG A 136 52.93 -28.40 -13.69
C ARG A 136 51.77 -27.38 -13.65
N LEU A 137 50.92 -27.37 -14.67
CA LEU A 137 49.71 -26.54 -14.71
C LEU A 137 48.76 -26.93 -13.58
N THR A 138 48.54 -28.23 -13.36
CA THR A 138 47.68 -28.75 -12.26
C THR A 138 48.21 -28.28 -10.91
N ASP A 139 49.52 -28.46 -10.63
CA ASP A 139 50.13 -28.06 -9.36
C ASP A 139 49.99 -26.55 -9.14
N SER A 140 50.15 -25.76 -10.18
CA SER A 140 50.07 -24.29 -10.14
C SER A 140 48.62 -23.82 -9.93
N LEU A 141 47.66 -24.42 -10.63
CA LEU A 141 46.23 -24.09 -10.47
C LEU A 141 45.73 -24.54 -9.09
N GLU A 142 46.08 -25.72 -8.59
CA GLU A 142 45.71 -26.17 -7.23
C GLU A 142 46.30 -25.24 -6.16
N THR A 143 47.51 -24.73 -6.37
CA THR A 143 48.09 -23.73 -5.48
C THR A 143 47.33 -22.40 -5.53
N ALA A 144 47.02 -21.92 -6.71
CA ALA A 144 46.23 -20.69 -6.88
C ALA A 144 44.84 -20.80 -6.25
N LEU A 145 44.13 -21.91 -6.50
CA LEU A 145 42.80 -22.21 -5.94
C LEU A 145 42.83 -22.27 -4.41
N ARG A 146 43.87 -22.87 -3.83
CA ARG A 146 44.04 -22.93 -2.38
C ARG A 146 44.30 -21.57 -1.75
N LEU A 147 45.13 -20.74 -2.36
CA LEU A 147 45.51 -19.40 -1.88
C LEU A 147 44.33 -18.43 -1.93
N ALA A 148 43.56 -18.48 -2.99
CA ALA A 148 42.48 -17.52 -3.26
C ALA A 148 41.10 -18.13 -3.02
N ASP A 149 40.98 -19.04 -2.05
CA ASP A 149 39.73 -19.67 -1.61
C ASP A 149 38.85 -20.15 -2.80
N GLY A 150 39.48 -21.04 -3.61
CA GLY A 150 38.81 -21.72 -4.73
C GLY A 150 38.71 -20.91 -6.02
N VAL A 151 39.43 -19.83 -6.17
CA VAL A 151 39.44 -19.02 -7.43
C VAL A 151 40.87 -18.94 -7.96
N ALA A 152 41.03 -19.13 -9.27
CA ALA A 152 42.26 -18.95 -9.98
C ALA A 152 42.04 -18.09 -11.22
N MET A 153 43.02 -17.34 -11.62
CA MET A 153 43.02 -16.57 -12.87
C MET A 153 44.18 -17.02 -13.76
N VAL A 154 43.91 -17.08 -15.04
CA VAL A 154 44.94 -17.33 -16.06
C VAL A 154 45.02 -16.10 -16.97
N ASP A 155 46.08 -15.36 -16.82
CA ASP A 155 46.35 -14.12 -17.58
C ASP A 155 47.14 -14.43 -18.82
N ILE A 156 46.56 -14.33 -19.99
CA ILE A 156 47.22 -14.59 -21.25
C ILE A 156 48.02 -13.34 -21.63
N VAL A 157 49.34 -13.47 -21.83
CA VAL A 157 50.20 -12.37 -22.24
C VAL A 157 49.72 -11.82 -23.59
N ASP A 158 49.41 -10.55 -23.63
CA ASP A 158 48.82 -9.84 -24.79
C ASP A 158 47.40 -10.36 -25.17
N GLY A 159 46.69 -11.02 -24.22
CA GLY A 159 45.36 -11.57 -24.42
C GLY A 159 44.41 -11.31 -23.23
N PRO A 160 43.22 -11.95 -23.20
CA PRO A 160 42.25 -11.82 -22.12
C PRO A 160 42.70 -12.58 -20.85
N THR A 161 42.31 -12.09 -19.69
CA THR A 161 42.42 -12.82 -18.42
C THR A 161 41.21 -13.76 -18.25
N LEU A 162 41.45 -15.05 -18.12
CA LEU A 162 40.43 -16.08 -17.84
C LEU A 162 40.31 -16.24 -16.32
N THR A 163 39.12 -16.27 -15.80
CA THR A 163 38.84 -16.49 -14.36
C THR A 163 38.15 -17.81 -14.18
N PHE A 164 38.71 -18.68 -13.33
CA PHE A 164 38.19 -19.99 -12.99
C PHE A 164 37.82 -20.04 -11.52
N SER A 165 36.82 -20.88 -11.19
CA SER A 165 36.35 -20.97 -9.81
C SER A 165 35.94 -22.40 -9.49
N GLN A 166 36.42 -22.95 -8.37
CA GLN A 166 35.83 -24.13 -7.74
C GLN A 166 34.46 -23.85 -7.16
N HIS A 167 34.09 -22.56 -7.02
CA HIS A 167 32.75 -22.11 -6.72
C HIS A 167 31.92 -22.05 -8.00
N LEU A 168 30.71 -21.56 -7.90
CA LEU A 168 29.80 -21.43 -9.04
C LEU A 168 30.35 -20.45 -10.09
N ALA A 169 30.55 -20.91 -11.31
CA ALA A 169 31.06 -20.05 -12.41
C ALA A 169 30.37 -20.40 -13.74
N CYS A 170 30.19 -19.39 -14.59
CA CYS A 170 29.75 -19.57 -15.97
C CYS A 170 30.98 -19.70 -16.88
N GLU A 171 31.11 -20.83 -17.54
CA GLU A 171 32.21 -21.15 -18.45
C GLU A 171 32.26 -20.24 -19.70
N TYR A 172 31.09 -19.66 -20.11
CA TYR A 172 30.95 -18.89 -21.33
C TYR A 172 31.15 -17.39 -21.12
N ASP A 173 30.64 -16.86 -19.98
CA ASP A 173 30.65 -15.42 -19.72
C ASP A 173 31.74 -15.03 -18.70
N GLY A 174 32.50 -15.99 -18.19
CA GLY A 174 33.59 -15.77 -17.22
C GLY A 174 33.11 -15.21 -15.86
N LEU A 175 31.80 -15.28 -15.58
CA LEU A 175 31.21 -14.79 -14.35
C LEU A 175 31.39 -15.83 -13.24
N SER A 176 31.99 -15.42 -12.11
CA SER A 176 32.11 -16.23 -10.90
C SER A 176 31.12 -15.75 -9.84
N PHE A 177 30.46 -16.67 -9.16
CA PHE A 177 29.41 -16.39 -8.20
C PHE A 177 29.78 -16.97 -6.83
N GLU A 178 29.33 -16.30 -5.77
CA GLU A 178 29.46 -16.82 -4.41
C GLU A 178 28.55 -18.05 -4.20
N GLU A 179 28.88 -18.87 -3.21
CA GLU A 179 28.05 -19.99 -2.81
C GLU A 179 26.65 -19.53 -2.40
N LEU A 180 25.62 -20.30 -2.81
CA LEU A 180 24.24 -19.97 -2.49
C LEU A 180 23.99 -20.04 -0.99
N GLN A 181 23.65 -18.92 -0.40
CA GLN A 181 23.28 -18.80 1.01
C GLN A 181 21.88 -18.16 1.14
N PRO A 182 21.13 -18.42 2.23
CA PRO A 182 19.81 -17.82 2.42
C PRO A 182 19.80 -16.30 2.35
N ARG A 183 20.90 -15.62 2.70
CA ARG A 183 21.05 -14.16 2.60
C ARG A 183 21.04 -13.63 1.18
N ASN A 184 21.45 -14.44 0.18
CA ASN A 184 21.42 -14.06 -1.24
C ASN A 184 19.99 -13.97 -1.80
N PHE A 185 19.02 -14.61 -1.17
CA PHE A 185 17.61 -14.58 -1.53
C PHE A 185 16.77 -13.62 -0.68
N SER A 186 17.42 -12.81 0.16
CA SER A 186 16.75 -11.80 0.97
C SER A 186 16.87 -10.41 0.32
N PHE A 187 15.75 -9.85 -0.09
CA PHE A 187 15.71 -8.47 -0.58
C PHE A 187 15.91 -7.41 0.53
N ASN A 188 15.94 -7.84 1.81
CA ASN A 188 16.30 -6.99 2.96
C ASN A 188 17.80 -7.04 3.28
N SER A 189 18.56 -7.87 2.59
CA SER A 189 20.01 -8.04 2.76
C SER A 189 20.75 -7.40 1.58
N PRO A 190 21.87 -6.69 1.81
CA PRO A 190 22.69 -6.13 0.73
C PRO A 190 23.20 -7.18 -0.27
N TYR A 191 23.33 -8.44 0.17
CA TYR A 191 23.80 -9.55 -0.66
C TYR A 191 22.75 -10.08 -1.64
N GLY A 192 21.45 -9.90 -1.33
CA GLY A 192 20.36 -10.40 -2.15
C GLY A 192 19.55 -9.30 -2.83
N ALA A 193 19.55 -8.08 -2.28
CA ALA A 193 18.78 -6.97 -2.78
C ALA A 193 19.24 -6.50 -4.16
N CYS A 194 18.30 -6.07 -4.99
CA CYS A 194 18.61 -5.32 -6.20
C CYS A 194 19.38 -4.05 -5.83
N PRO A 195 20.55 -3.77 -6.44
CA PRO A 195 21.36 -2.61 -6.09
C PRO A 195 20.66 -1.29 -6.40
N ASP A 196 19.86 -1.21 -7.47
CA ASP A 196 19.22 0.02 -7.94
C ASP A 196 18.05 0.48 -7.04
N CYS A 197 17.19 -0.45 -6.62
CA CYS A 197 16.05 -0.14 -5.75
C CYS A 197 16.28 -0.55 -4.28
N SER A 198 17.47 -1.04 -3.93
CA SER A 198 17.79 -1.52 -2.57
C SER A 198 16.74 -2.51 -2.01
N GLY A 199 16.18 -3.36 -2.87
CA GLY A 199 15.21 -4.40 -2.50
C GLY A 199 13.76 -3.93 -2.33
N ILE A 200 13.43 -2.70 -2.71
CA ILE A 200 12.06 -2.17 -2.65
C ILE A 200 11.21 -2.73 -3.81
N GLY A 201 11.82 -2.93 -4.99
CA GLY A 201 11.16 -3.44 -6.20
C GLY A 201 10.52 -2.35 -7.04
N THR A 202 10.28 -1.17 -6.49
CA THR A 202 9.70 -0.01 -7.15
C THR A 202 10.58 1.21 -6.95
N ARG A 203 10.35 2.24 -7.75
CA ARG A 203 10.96 3.56 -7.59
C ARG A 203 9.96 4.66 -7.91
N PHE A 204 10.13 5.81 -7.31
CA PHE A 204 9.39 7.00 -7.68
C PHE A 204 10.01 7.62 -8.93
N GLN A 205 9.20 7.82 -9.95
CA GLN A 205 9.59 8.49 -11.19
C GLN A 205 8.72 9.71 -11.42
N VAL A 206 9.34 10.84 -11.73
CA VAL A 206 8.59 12.08 -12.02
C VAL A 206 7.77 11.92 -13.28
N ASP A 207 6.50 12.32 -13.22
CA ASP A 207 5.56 12.27 -14.31
C ASP A 207 5.27 13.69 -14.84
N VAL A 208 5.55 13.89 -16.11
CA VAL A 208 5.34 15.19 -16.76
C VAL A 208 3.86 15.60 -16.75
N GLY A 209 2.93 14.65 -16.91
CA GLY A 209 1.50 14.92 -16.84
C GLY A 209 1.03 15.40 -15.47
N LEU A 210 1.74 15.02 -14.39
CA LEU A 210 1.47 15.52 -13.04
C LEU A 210 2.10 16.92 -12.80
N ILE A 211 3.17 17.26 -13.53
CA ILE A 211 3.78 18.61 -13.49
C ILE A 211 2.92 19.60 -14.30
N VAL A 212 2.44 19.17 -15.47
CA VAL A 212 1.65 19.97 -16.41
C VAL A 212 0.30 19.30 -16.67
N PRO A 213 -0.62 19.30 -15.69
CA PRO A 213 -1.92 18.61 -15.82
C PRO A 213 -2.91 19.30 -16.76
N ASP A 214 -2.66 20.55 -17.10
CA ASP A 214 -3.50 21.36 -18.00
C ASP A 214 -2.57 22.06 -19.01
N GLU A 215 -2.40 21.43 -20.16
CA GLU A 215 -1.54 21.95 -21.24
C GLU A 215 -2.16 23.17 -21.96
N ASP A 216 -3.44 23.47 -21.72
CA ASP A 216 -4.12 24.65 -22.25
C ASP A 216 -3.76 25.92 -21.46
N LYS A 217 -3.18 25.78 -20.27
CA LYS A 217 -2.66 26.90 -19.49
C LYS A 217 -1.31 27.35 -19.99
N SER A 218 -1.08 28.67 -19.83
CA SER A 218 0.24 29.27 -19.99
C SER A 218 1.11 29.10 -18.74
N ILE A 219 2.41 29.36 -18.84
CA ILE A 219 3.32 29.39 -17.69
C ILE A 219 2.86 30.44 -16.66
N GLU A 220 2.42 31.60 -17.15
CA GLU A 220 1.88 32.67 -16.32
C GLU A 220 0.62 32.25 -15.56
N ASP A 221 -0.27 31.49 -16.20
CA ASP A 221 -1.49 30.93 -15.60
C ASP A 221 -1.21 29.67 -14.71
N GLY A 222 0.05 29.30 -14.54
CA GLY A 222 0.49 28.22 -13.68
C GLY A 222 0.41 26.83 -14.31
N ALA A 223 0.75 26.68 -15.59
CA ALA A 223 0.87 25.38 -16.25
C ALA A 223 1.81 24.43 -15.49
N LEU A 224 2.96 24.94 -14.99
CA LEU A 224 3.90 24.21 -14.14
C LEU A 224 3.44 24.27 -12.68
N VAL A 225 2.62 23.29 -12.27
CA VAL A 225 1.91 23.33 -10.97
C VAL A 225 2.82 23.21 -9.74
N VAL A 226 4.02 22.69 -9.90
CA VAL A 226 5.02 22.63 -8.83
C VAL A 226 5.40 24.01 -8.29
N TRP A 227 5.29 25.06 -9.11
CA TRP A 227 5.58 26.45 -8.77
C TRP A 227 4.38 27.41 -8.91
N ALA A 228 3.17 26.90 -9.15
CA ALA A 228 1.97 27.72 -9.35
C ALA A 228 1.39 28.37 -8.09
N GLY A 229 1.91 28.04 -6.88
CA GLY A 229 1.38 28.54 -5.61
C GLY A 229 1.80 29.98 -5.29
N HIS A 230 0.89 30.78 -4.69
CA HIS A 230 1.17 32.17 -4.24
C HIS A 230 2.36 32.29 -3.26
N ARG A 231 2.84 31.19 -2.69
CA ARG A 231 3.97 31.16 -1.75
C ARG A 231 5.33 31.07 -2.45
N ASP A 232 5.37 30.73 -3.73
CA ASP A 232 6.62 30.46 -4.45
C ASP A 232 7.08 31.58 -5.39
N ARG A 233 7.04 32.81 -4.87
CA ARG A 233 7.51 34.01 -5.59
C ARG A 233 8.97 33.92 -6.08
N TYR A 234 9.77 33.07 -5.46
CA TYR A 234 11.18 32.88 -5.87
C TYR A 234 11.24 32.17 -7.22
N HIS A 235 10.64 30.98 -7.31
CA HIS A 235 10.69 30.19 -8.54
C HIS A 235 9.92 30.83 -9.70
N GLN A 236 8.84 31.59 -9.43
CA GLN A 236 8.15 32.37 -10.46
C GLN A 236 9.07 33.42 -11.10
N ARG A 237 9.94 34.07 -10.32
CA ARG A 237 10.93 35.03 -10.85
C ARG A 237 12.02 34.31 -11.64
N VAL A 238 12.50 33.16 -11.16
CA VAL A 238 13.47 32.34 -11.89
C VAL A 238 12.87 31.90 -13.22
N LEU A 239 11.65 31.41 -13.25
CA LEU A 239 10.92 31.05 -14.48
C LEU A 239 10.80 32.21 -15.47
N ALA A 240 10.48 33.42 -15.00
CA ALA A 240 10.42 34.60 -15.84
C ALA A 240 11.80 34.92 -16.48
N SER A 241 12.88 34.81 -15.70
CA SER A 241 14.24 35.02 -16.20
C SER A 241 14.69 33.93 -17.18
N VAL A 242 14.29 32.67 -16.93
CA VAL A 242 14.49 31.53 -17.85
C VAL A 242 13.78 31.79 -19.18
N ALA A 243 12.54 32.22 -19.10
CA ALA A 243 11.72 32.53 -20.28
C ALA A 243 12.33 33.67 -21.12
N GLU A 244 12.79 34.72 -20.45
CA GLU A 244 13.49 35.84 -21.12
C GLU A 244 14.79 35.37 -21.79
N HIS A 245 15.60 34.56 -21.10
CA HIS A 245 16.88 34.07 -21.61
C HIS A 245 16.73 33.16 -22.84
N TYR A 246 15.76 32.23 -22.81
CA TYR A 246 15.54 31.28 -23.90
C TYR A 246 14.49 31.71 -24.93
N GLY A 247 13.94 32.92 -24.80
CA GLY A 247 12.91 33.45 -25.71
C GLY A 247 11.58 32.69 -25.65
N ILE A 248 11.19 32.24 -24.45
CA ILE A 248 9.93 31.51 -24.20
C ILE A 248 8.84 32.54 -23.88
N ASP A 249 7.76 32.54 -24.64
CA ASP A 249 6.58 33.36 -24.31
C ASP A 249 5.76 32.67 -23.20
N ILE A 250 5.79 33.27 -22.01
CA ILE A 250 5.09 32.75 -20.81
C ILE A 250 3.58 32.84 -20.89
N THR A 251 3.03 33.61 -21.84
CA THR A 251 1.59 33.78 -22.05
C THR A 251 1.02 32.76 -23.04
N THR A 252 1.89 32.09 -23.79
CA THR A 252 1.49 31.03 -24.73
C THR A 252 1.10 29.74 -23.96
N PRO A 253 -0.05 29.10 -24.31
CA PRO A 253 -0.41 27.80 -23.76
C PRO A 253 0.71 26.75 -23.91
N TYR A 254 0.97 25.95 -22.86
CA TYR A 254 2.06 25.01 -22.81
C TYR A 254 2.10 24.05 -24.03
N LYS A 255 0.96 23.54 -24.48
CA LYS A 255 0.85 22.66 -25.66
C LYS A 255 1.29 23.33 -26.97
N ARG A 256 1.29 24.67 -27.05
CA ARG A 256 1.72 25.43 -28.23
C ARG A 256 3.18 25.85 -28.19
N LEU A 257 3.86 25.67 -27.05
CA LEU A 257 5.28 25.89 -26.95
C LEU A 257 6.04 24.88 -27.82
N SER A 258 7.17 25.31 -28.40
CA SER A 258 8.04 24.38 -29.13
C SER A 258 8.52 23.25 -28.22
N LYS A 259 8.76 22.06 -28.78
CA LYS A 259 9.32 20.92 -28.01
C LYS A 259 10.62 21.27 -27.31
N LYS A 260 11.46 22.13 -27.94
CA LYS A 260 12.71 22.62 -27.33
C LYS A 260 12.40 23.44 -26.06
N HIS A 261 11.42 24.34 -26.11
CA HIS A 261 11.03 25.14 -24.95
C HIS A 261 10.42 24.27 -23.82
N GLN A 262 9.58 23.29 -24.18
CA GLN A 262 9.04 22.32 -23.22
C GLN A 262 10.17 21.52 -22.53
N MET A 263 11.17 21.05 -23.30
CA MET A 263 12.33 20.33 -22.77
C MET A 263 13.18 21.20 -21.82
N ILE A 264 13.41 22.46 -22.16
CA ILE A 264 14.14 23.41 -21.28
C ILE A 264 13.39 23.61 -19.96
N LEU A 265 12.07 23.76 -20.00
CA LEU A 265 11.25 23.93 -18.80
C LEU A 265 11.25 22.68 -17.92
N LEU A 266 11.22 21.50 -18.52
CA LEU A 266 11.15 20.21 -17.82
C LEU A 266 12.51 19.69 -17.37
N HIS A 267 13.52 19.75 -18.22
CA HIS A 267 14.83 19.08 -17.99
C HIS A 267 16.01 20.04 -17.83
N GLY A 268 15.75 21.33 -17.96
CA GLY A 268 16.79 22.36 -17.83
C GLY A 268 17.42 22.77 -19.16
N GLY A 269 18.22 23.82 -19.11
CA GLY A 269 19.11 24.21 -20.18
C GLY A 269 20.51 23.58 -19.96
N ASP A 270 21.40 23.66 -20.94
CA ASP A 270 22.73 23.02 -20.97
C ASP A 270 23.72 23.50 -19.86
N GLY A 271 23.20 23.86 -18.69
CA GLY A 271 23.99 24.35 -17.54
C GLY A 271 24.44 25.81 -17.67
N GLU A 272 23.96 26.52 -18.67
CA GLU A 272 24.30 27.94 -18.86
C GLU A 272 23.82 28.79 -17.67
N PRO A 273 24.65 29.67 -17.13
CA PRO A 273 24.26 30.58 -16.07
C PRO A 273 23.30 31.65 -16.58
N ILE A 274 22.15 31.75 -15.99
CA ILE A 274 21.05 32.71 -16.32
C ILE A 274 21.07 33.85 -15.32
N GLU A 275 20.96 35.09 -15.78
CA GLU A 275 20.87 36.27 -14.92
C GLU A 275 19.44 36.38 -14.36
N VAL A 276 19.27 36.15 -13.06
CA VAL A 276 17.98 36.31 -12.38
C VAL A 276 17.91 37.70 -11.75
N ALA A 277 16.97 38.52 -12.25
CA ALA A 277 16.71 39.87 -11.75
C ALA A 277 15.50 39.89 -10.81
N TYR A 278 15.63 40.55 -9.66
CA TYR A 278 14.51 40.76 -8.74
C TYR A 278 14.55 42.12 -8.04
N VAL A 279 13.38 42.58 -7.62
CA VAL A 279 13.25 43.78 -6.78
C VAL A 279 13.08 43.34 -5.33
N ASN A 280 13.99 43.76 -4.44
CA ASN A 280 13.92 43.42 -3.03
C ASN A 280 12.80 44.24 -2.33
N ARG A 281 12.51 43.93 -1.05
CA ARG A 281 11.49 44.58 -0.22
C ARG A 281 11.69 46.10 -0.05
N TRP A 282 12.86 46.65 -0.40
CA TRP A 282 13.20 48.06 -0.35
C TRP A 282 13.19 48.73 -1.73
N GLY A 283 12.63 48.09 -2.78
CA GLY A 283 12.52 48.66 -4.12
C GLY A 283 13.83 48.66 -4.93
N ARG A 284 14.92 48.05 -4.45
CA ARG A 284 16.19 48.01 -5.16
C ARG A 284 16.27 46.77 -6.08
N ARG A 285 16.63 46.97 -7.35
CA ARG A 285 16.93 45.87 -8.29
C ARG A 285 18.20 45.15 -7.85
N ARG A 286 18.15 43.82 -7.77
CA ARG A 286 19.30 42.92 -7.53
C ARG A 286 19.35 41.93 -8.67
N ARG A 287 20.59 41.49 -9.01
CA ARG A 287 20.85 40.48 -10.02
C ARG A 287 21.80 39.43 -9.44
N TYR A 288 21.59 38.19 -9.79
CA TYR A 288 22.52 37.13 -9.49
C TYR A 288 22.47 36.08 -10.60
N MET A 289 23.55 35.29 -10.73
CA MET A 289 23.62 34.18 -11.69
C MET A 289 23.06 32.91 -11.04
N SER A 290 22.25 32.20 -11.78
CA SER A 290 21.70 30.89 -11.37
C SER A 290 21.66 29.98 -12.58
N THR A 291 21.66 28.65 -12.35
CA THR A 291 21.42 27.67 -13.39
C THR A 291 20.00 27.18 -13.33
N TRP A 292 19.42 26.86 -14.48
CA TRP A 292 18.09 26.29 -14.56
C TRP A 292 18.19 24.77 -14.72
N GLU A 293 17.82 24.02 -13.67
CA GLU A 293 17.88 22.56 -13.67
C GLU A 293 16.64 21.89 -14.30
N GLY A 294 15.53 22.63 -14.48
CA GLY A 294 14.26 22.08 -14.96
C GLY A 294 13.40 21.48 -13.85
N ALA A 295 12.11 21.25 -14.16
CA ALA A 295 11.13 20.76 -13.19
C ALA A 295 11.43 19.32 -12.75
N VAL A 296 11.81 18.46 -13.67
CA VAL A 296 12.04 17.02 -13.39
C VAL A 296 13.26 16.82 -12.48
N PRO A 297 14.48 17.34 -12.79
CA PRO A 297 15.60 17.24 -11.87
C PRO A 297 15.36 17.93 -10.53
N PHE A 298 14.67 19.08 -10.53
CA PHE A 298 14.31 19.79 -9.29
C PHE A 298 13.48 18.92 -8.36
N ILE A 299 12.43 18.25 -8.87
CA ILE A 299 11.55 17.38 -8.06
C ILE A 299 12.35 16.19 -7.54
N ASN A 300 13.12 15.50 -8.40
CA ASN A 300 13.95 14.36 -7.98
C ASN A 300 14.90 14.75 -6.85
N ARG A 301 15.70 15.80 -7.06
CA ARG A 301 16.64 16.27 -6.05
C ARG A 301 15.96 16.66 -4.73
N ARG A 302 14.84 17.39 -4.80
CA ARG A 302 14.10 17.79 -3.60
C ARG A 302 13.44 16.63 -2.87
N HIS A 303 13.00 15.62 -3.59
CA HIS A 303 12.46 14.39 -3.02
C HIS A 303 13.55 13.60 -2.29
N ASP A 304 14.74 13.48 -2.90
CA ASP A 304 15.83 12.65 -2.38
C ASP A 304 16.57 13.33 -1.21
N ASP A 305 16.81 14.65 -1.30
CA ASP A 305 17.59 15.42 -0.32
C ASP A 305 16.79 15.85 0.92
N THR A 306 15.46 15.64 0.97
CA THR A 306 14.65 16.15 2.09
C THR A 306 14.58 15.19 3.27
N ASP A 307 14.85 15.68 4.47
CA ASP A 307 14.65 14.96 5.74
C ASP A 307 13.19 15.07 6.27
N SER A 308 12.36 15.91 5.65
CA SER A 308 10.99 16.15 6.08
C SER A 308 10.00 15.25 5.33
N ASP A 309 9.29 14.37 6.07
CA ASP A 309 8.26 13.50 5.49
C ASP A 309 7.17 14.28 4.75
N SER A 310 6.72 15.41 5.29
CA SER A 310 5.70 16.25 4.65
C SER A 310 6.21 16.93 3.36
N ALA A 311 7.50 17.24 3.27
CA ALA A 311 8.09 17.75 2.04
C ALA A 311 8.27 16.63 1.02
N ARG A 312 8.66 15.42 1.45
CA ARG A 312 8.75 14.23 0.60
C ARG A 312 7.38 13.87 0.03
N GLU A 313 6.33 13.81 0.86
CA GLU A 313 4.92 13.61 0.41
C GLU A 313 4.49 14.69 -0.60
N TYR A 314 4.91 15.94 -0.41
CA TYR A 314 4.61 17.02 -1.36
C TYR A 314 5.23 16.78 -2.73
N TYR A 315 6.49 16.33 -2.82
CA TYR A 315 7.12 16.06 -4.11
C TYR A 315 6.63 14.75 -4.73
N GLN A 316 6.28 13.74 -3.94
CA GLN A 316 5.70 12.49 -4.42
C GLN A 316 4.39 12.68 -5.20
N GLN A 317 3.61 13.73 -4.94
CA GLN A 317 2.40 14.02 -5.74
C GLN A 317 2.68 14.34 -7.22
N PHE A 318 3.94 14.59 -7.60
CA PHE A 318 4.38 14.79 -8.99
C PHE A 318 5.11 13.57 -9.56
N MET A 319 5.10 12.46 -8.82
CA MET A 319 5.81 11.23 -9.17
C MET A 319 4.83 10.06 -9.23
N ARG A 320 5.19 9.04 -10.00
CA ARG A 320 4.53 7.75 -10.00
C ARG A 320 5.45 6.72 -9.40
N GLU A 321 4.87 5.79 -8.68
CA GLU A 321 5.56 4.56 -8.30
C GLU A 321 5.52 3.60 -9.49
N VAL A 322 6.70 3.27 -10.00
CA VAL A 322 6.87 2.37 -11.15
C VAL A 322 7.75 1.19 -10.74
N PRO A 323 7.62 0.01 -11.37
CA PRO A 323 8.57 -1.08 -11.17
C PRO A 323 10.00 -0.60 -11.44
N CYS A 324 10.96 -1.09 -10.67
CA CYS A 324 12.37 -0.81 -10.88
C CYS A 324 12.84 -1.42 -12.20
N ASP A 325 13.41 -0.65 -13.11
CA ASP A 325 13.82 -1.12 -14.46
C ASP A 325 14.89 -2.23 -14.38
N ALA A 326 15.77 -2.20 -13.38
CA ALA A 326 16.82 -3.20 -13.23
C ALA A 326 16.30 -4.57 -12.76
N CYS A 327 15.26 -4.61 -11.91
CA CYS A 327 14.74 -5.86 -11.37
C CYS A 327 13.30 -6.15 -11.75
N GLU A 328 12.62 -5.27 -12.48
CA GLU A 328 11.24 -5.42 -12.94
C GLU A 328 10.24 -5.79 -11.81
N GLY A 329 10.52 -5.28 -10.60
CA GLY A 329 9.72 -5.58 -9.41
C GLY A 329 10.18 -6.81 -8.61
N ALA A 330 11.13 -7.61 -9.10
CA ALA A 330 11.62 -8.83 -8.45
C ALA A 330 12.38 -8.60 -7.14
N ARG A 331 12.80 -7.37 -6.82
CA ARG A 331 13.50 -6.95 -5.59
C ARG A 331 14.90 -7.54 -5.39
N LEU A 332 15.25 -8.61 -6.08
CA LEU A 332 16.51 -9.35 -5.94
C LEU A 332 17.54 -8.91 -6.99
N ASN A 333 18.79 -9.15 -6.69
CA ASN A 333 19.91 -8.94 -7.59
C ASN A 333 19.85 -9.87 -8.82
N PRO A 334 20.56 -9.58 -9.93
CA PRO A 334 20.48 -10.36 -11.17
C PRO A 334 20.80 -11.84 -11.00
N PHE A 335 21.76 -12.20 -10.12
CA PHE A 335 22.15 -13.59 -9.91
C PHE A 335 21.09 -14.37 -9.14
N SER A 336 20.59 -13.84 -8.02
CA SER A 336 19.59 -14.50 -7.18
C SER A 336 18.25 -14.72 -7.91
N ARG A 337 17.94 -13.86 -8.91
CA ARG A 337 16.75 -14.01 -9.75
C ARG A 337 16.82 -15.19 -10.71
N GLN A 338 18.01 -15.63 -11.07
CA GLN A 338 18.25 -16.71 -12.03
C GLN A 338 18.45 -18.08 -11.38
N VAL A 339 18.24 -18.20 -10.08
CA VAL A 339 18.26 -19.49 -9.36
C VAL A 339 16.87 -20.10 -9.42
N THR A 340 16.76 -21.37 -9.84
CA THR A 340 15.49 -22.07 -9.96
C THR A 340 15.42 -23.31 -9.04
N VAL A 341 14.21 -23.64 -8.62
CA VAL A 341 13.84 -24.90 -7.95
C VAL A 341 12.70 -25.52 -8.73
N GLY A 342 12.87 -26.75 -9.23
CA GLY A 342 11.86 -27.36 -10.12
C GLY A 342 11.57 -26.53 -11.39
N GLY A 343 12.56 -25.76 -11.87
CA GLY A 343 12.45 -24.94 -13.06
C GLY A 343 11.83 -23.56 -12.88
N ILE A 344 11.37 -23.19 -11.66
CA ILE A 344 10.79 -21.87 -11.34
C ILE A 344 11.72 -21.05 -10.45
N SER A 345 11.87 -19.77 -10.71
CA SER A 345 12.64 -18.84 -9.89
C SER A 345 11.85 -18.32 -8.68
N LEU A 346 12.55 -17.80 -7.66
CA LEU A 346 11.90 -17.24 -6.46
C LEU A 346 10.98 -16.04 -6.77
N PRO A 347 11.35 -15.10 -7.65
CA PRO A 347 10.42 -14.02 -8.05
C PRO A 347 9.17 -14.53 -8.78
N GLU A 348 9.33 -15.45 -9.75
CA GLU A 348 8.20 -16.02 -10.48
C GLU A 348 7.24 -16.74 -9.52
N LEU A 349 7.77 -17.61 -8.66
CA LEU A 349 6.99 -18.30 -7.62
C LEU A 349 6.25 -17.31 -6.71
N SER A 350 6.93 -16.24 -6.29
CA SER A 350 6.36 -15.23 -5.38
C SER A 350 5.29 -14.36 -6.06
N ALA A 351 5.30 -14.27 -7.39
CA ALA A 351 4.31 -13.53 -8.18
C ALA A 351 3.04 -14.35 -8.44
N LEU A 352 3.07 -15.67 -8.27
CA LEU A 352 1.87 -16.51 -8.41
C LEU A 352 0.87 -16.22 -7.29
N SER A 353 -0.42 -16.43 -7.56
CA SER A 353 -1.44 -16.50 -6.52
C SER A 353 -1.14 -17.65 -5.57
N LEU A 354 -1.58 -17.54 -4.30
CA LEU A 354 -1.29 -18.55 -3.28
C LEU A 354 -1.80 -19.94 -3.69
N ASN A 355 -2.95 -19.99 -4.38
CA ASN A 355 -3.48 -21.23 -4.92
C ASN A 355 -2.53 -21.85 -5.95
N ARG A 356 -2.09 -21.08 -6.94
CA ARG A 356 -1.12 -21.52 -7.96
C ARG A 356 0.24 -21.88 -7.35
N ALA A 357 0.71 -21.11 -6.37
CA ALA A 357 1.93 -21.42 -5.67
C ALA A 357 1.83 -22.78 -4.95
N ARG A 358 0.68 -23.09 -4.34
CA ARG A 358 0.42 -24.40 -3.73
C ARG A 358 0.47 -25.53 -4.74
N GLU A 359 -0.18 -25.38 -5.89
CA GLU A 359 -0.15 -26.36 -6.99
C GLU A 359 1.29 -26.65 -7.47
N VAL A 360 2.13 -25.60 -7.59
CA VAL A 360 3.55 -25.76 -7.93
C VAL A 360 4.27 -26.60 -6.87
N PHE A 361 4.08 -26.32 -5.57
CA PHE A 361 4.72 -27.09 -4.51
C PHE A 361 4.25 -28.55 -4.44
N ASP A 362 3.01 -28.81 -4.83
CA ASP A 362 2.46 -30.17 -4.84
C ASP A 362 2.94 -30.99 -6.06
N SER A 363 3.30 -30.30 -7.15
CA SER A 363 3.76 -30.89 -8.42
C SER A 363 5.29 -30.86 -8.62
N LEU A 364 6.08 -30.39 -7.62
CA LEU A 364 7.54 -30.32 -7.74
C LEU A 364 8.15 -31.68 -8.00
N ASP A 365 8.83 -31.82 -9.15
CA ASP A 365 9.66 -32.99 -9.46
C ASP A 365 11.10 -32.75 -8.98
N LEU A 366 11.51 -33.47 -7.94
CA LEU A 366 12.81 -33.34 -7.29
C LEU A 366 13.55 -34.67 -7.33
N SER A 367 14.87 -34.60 -7.46
CA SER A 367 15.71 -35.79 -7.26
C SER A 367 15.51 -36.42 -5.87
N GLU A 368 15.76 -37.73 -5.69
CA GLU A 368 15.64 -38.37 -4.36
C GLU A 368 16.48 -37.66 -3.28
N ARG A 369 17.63 -37.13 -3.66
CA ARG A 369 18.50 -36.36 -2.76
C ARG A 369 17.85 -35.04 -2.36
N ASP A 370 17.39 -34.27 -3.34
CA ASP A 370 16.82 -32.92 -3.10
C ASP A 370 15.48 -33.02 -2.37
N ALA A 371 14.68 -34.05 -2.66
CA ALA A 371 13.46 -34.34 -1.93
C ALA A 371 13.73 -34.58 -0.43
N LYS A 372 14.78 -35.34 -0.07
CA LYS A 372 15.17 -35.57 1.33
C LYS A 372 15.66 -34.29 2.02
N ILE A 373 16.39 -33.44 1.30
CA ILE A 373 16.88 -32.14 1.83
C ILE A 373 15.71 -31.17 2.06
N ALA A 374 14.74 -31.15 1.15
CA ALA A 374 13.64 -30.19 1.14
C ALA A 374 12.43 -30.60 1.99
N ASP A 375 12.28 -31.88 2.40
CA ASP A 375 11.08 -32.46 3.00
C ASP A 375 10.48 -31.58 4.12
N MET A 376 11.28 -31.24 5.13
CA MET A 376 10.82 -30.41 6.25
C MET A 376 10.41 -29.02 5.82
N VAL A 377 11.19 -28.38 4.92
CA VAL A 377 10.94 -27.04 4.44
C VAL A 377 9.66 -26.98 3.60
N LEU A 378 9.48 -27.95 2.70
CA LEU A 378 8.29 -28.06 1.85
C LEU A 378 7.03 -28.31 2.67
N ARG A 379 7.12 -29.11 3.74
CA ARG A 379 5.99 -29.34 4.65
C ARG A 379 5.55 -28.03 5.31
N GLU A 380 6.49 -27.28 5.89
CA GLU A 380 6.22 -26.01 6.52
C GLU A 380 5.62 -24.97 5.55
N VAL A 381 6.14 -24.90 4.31
CA VAL A 381 5.61 -24.00 3.28
C VAL A 381 4.19 -24.41 2.89
N ARG A 382 3.93 -25.70 2.67
CA ARG A 382 2.61 -26.22 2.31
C ARG A 382 1.58 -25.96 3.40
N ASP A 383 1.94 -26.19 4.65
CA ASP A 383 1.03 -25.97 5.78
C ASP A 383 0.66 -24.49 5.92
N ARG A 384 1.64 -23.57 5.82
CA ARG A 384 1.39 -22.13 5.87
C ARG A 384 0.55 -21.62 4.69
N LEU A 385 0.83 -22.13 3.48
CA LEU A 385 0.00 -21.84 2.31
C LEU A 385 -1.43 -22.32 2.54
N GLN A 386 -1.61 -23.54 3.06
CA GLN A 386 -2.95 -24.10 3.32
C GLN A 386 -3.74 -23.22 4.29
N PHE A 387 -3.12 -22.74 5.38
CA PHE A 387 -3.79 -21.85 6.32
C PHE A 387 -4.22 -20.51 5.68
N LEU A 388 -3.43 -19.97 4.75
CA LEU A 388 -3.82 -18.79 4.01
C LEU A 388 -5.00 -19.05 3.05
N LEU A 389 -5.03 -20.23 2.43
CA LEU A 389 -6.14 -20.67 1.56
C LEU A 389 -7.42 -20.89 2.38
N ASP A 390 -7.29 -21.50 3.57
CA ASP A 390 -8.42 -21.77 4.47
C ASP A 390 -9.12 -20.50 4.97
N VAL A 391 -8.38 -19.37 5.07
CA VAL A 391 -8.99 -18.06 5.42
C VAL A 391 -9.42 -17.24 4.20
N GLY A 392 -9.47 -17.84 3.00
CA GLY A 392 -9.97 -17.18 1.78
C GLY A 392 -9.03 -16.12 1.19
N LEU A 393 -7.71 -16.33 1.25
CA LEU A 393 -6.69 -15.43 0.69
C LEU A 393 -6.02 -16.03 -0.56
N ASP A 394 -6.68 -16.94 -1.25
CA ASP A 394 -6.21 -17.70 -2.41
C ASP A 394 -5.71 -16.83 -3.58
N TYR A 395 -6.30 -15.65 -3.75
CA TYR A 395 -5.98 -14.70 -4.80
C TYR A 395 -4.74 -13.82 -4.53
N LEU A 396 -4.24 -13.75 -3.29
CA LEU A 396 -3.06 -12.97 -2.95
C LEU A 396 -1.78 -13.61 -3.52
N THR A 397 -0.74 -12.77 -3.69
CA THR A 397 0.60 -13.24 -4.07
C THR A 397 1.58 -13.06 -2.91
N LEU A 398 2.61 -13.91 -2.81
CA LEU A 398 3.64 -13.78 -1.76
C LEU A 398 4.45 -12.48 -1.91
N SER A 399 4.58 -11.95 -3.13
CA SER A 399 5.27 -10.69 -3.43
C SER A 399 4.48 -9.44 -3.08
N ARG A 400 3.15 -9.55 -2.86
CA ARG A 400 2.29 -8.38 -2.59
C ARG A 400 2.75 -7.63 -1.34
N THR A 401 2.93 -6.33 -1.49
CA THR A 401 3.39 -5.45 -0.41
C THR A 401 2.33 -5.36 0.69
N ALA A 402 2.73 -5.55 1.94
CA ALA A 402 1.82 -5.52 3.09
C ALA A 402 1.08 -4.18 3.25
N ALA A 403 1.68 -3.07 2.82
CA ALA A 403 1.06 -1.74 2.85
C ALA A 403 -0.15 -1.59 1.89
N THR A 404 -0.30 -2.47 0.90
CA THR A 404 -1.41 -2.47 -0.07
C THR A 404 -2.57 -3.39 0.32
N LEU A 405 -2.45 -4.09 1.45
CA LEU A 405 -3.48 -4.99 1.95
C LEU A 405 -4.64 -4.20 2.57
N ALA A 406 -5.86 -4.65 2.30
CA ALA A 406 -7.03 -4.19 3.03
C ALA A 406 -6.97 -4.61 4.52
N GLY A 407 -7.70 -3.91 5.40
CA GLY A 407 -7.71 -4.23 6.83
C GLY A 407 -8.05 -5.69 7.12
N GLY A 408 -9.10 -6.21 6.48
CA GLY A 408 -9.52 -7.61 6.61
C GLY A 408 -8.50 -8.60 6.05
N GLU A 409 -7.81 -8.30 4.93
CA GLU A 409 -6.74 -9.15 4.39
C GLU A 409 -5.57 -9.27 5.39
N ALA A 410 -5.13 -8.14 5.94
CA ALA A 410 -4.05 -8.13 6.93
C ALA A 410 -4.42 -8.88 8.22
N GLN A 411 -5.66 -8.77 8.68
CA GLN A 411 -6.18 -9.49 9.84
C GLN A 411 -6.19 -11.01 9.61
N ARG A 412 -6.69 -11.46 8.44
CA ARG A 412 -6.71 -12.89 8.07
C ARG A 412 -5.32 -13.48 7.90
N ILE A 413 -4.34 -12.73 7.36
CA ILE A 413 -2.94 -13.17 7.32
C ILE A 413 -2.41 -13.42 8.73
N ARG A 414 -2.70 -12.51 9.68
CA ARG A 414 -2.31 -12.72 11.08
C ARG A 414 -3.00 -13.95 11.69
N LEU A 415 -4.29 -14.11 11.43
CA LEU A 415 -5.05 -15.29 11.88
C LEU A 415 -4.42 -16.57 11.34
N ALA A 416 -4.16 -16.68 10.03
CA ALA A 416 -3.52 -17.82 9.41
C ALA A 416 -2.15 -18.14 10.03
N THR A 417 -1.34 -17.09 10.28
CA THR A 417 -0.02 -17.26 10.92
C THR A 417 -0.14 -17.79 12.35
N GLN A 418 -1.15 -17.38 13.13
CA GLN A 418 -1.38 -17.87 14.49
C GLN A 418 -1.90 -19.31 14.51
N ILE A 419 -2.78 -19.67 13.60
CA ILE A 419 -3.27 -21.06 13.45
C ILE A 419 -2.10 -21.98 13.12
N GLY A 420 -1.22 -21.55 12.21
CA GLY A 420 -0.01 -22.27 11.83
C GLY A 420 0.97 -22.55 12.98
N SER A 421 0.87 -21.79 14.09
CA SER A 421 1.71 -22.02 15.26
C SER A 421 1.30 -23.28 16.08
N GLY A 422 0.11 -23.85 15.81
CA GLY A 422 -0.39 -25.06 16.49
C GLY A 422 -0.58 -24.91 18.00
N LEU A 423 -0.73 -23.70 18.52
CA LEU A 423 -0.88 -23.43 19.95
C LEU A 423 -2.23 -23.96 20.46
N VAL A 424 -2.22 -24.58 21.63
CA VAL A 424 -3.38 -25.14 22.32
C VAL A 424 -3.55 -24.46 23.69
N GLY A 425 -4.80 -24.28 24.15
CA GLY A 425 -5.09 -23.61 25.42
C GLY A 425 -4.90 -22.10 25.39
N VAL A 426 -5.05 -21.49 24.23
CA VAL A 426 -4.93 -20.04 23.99
C VAL A 426 -6.33 -19.41 23.90
N LEU A 427 -6.45 -18.19 24.41
CA LEU A 427 -7.62 -17.33 24.19
C LEU A 427 -7.36 -16.46 22.95
N TYR A 428 -8.09 -16.68 21.86
CA TYR A 428 -8.09 -15.85 20.68
C TYR A 428 -9.23 -14.83 20.74
N ILE A 429 -8.93 -13.56 20.46
CA ILE A 429 -9.90 -12.47 20.41
C ILE A 429 -9.82 -11.86 19.02
N LEU A 430 -10.92 -11.91 18.28
CA LEU A 430 -11.02 -11.40 16.91
C LEU A 430 -12.07 -10.29 16.85
N ASP A 431 -11.73 -9.19 16.20
CA ASP A 431 -12.60 -8.04 16.01
C ASP A 431 -13.07 -8.00 14.55
N GLU A 432 -14.36 -8.31 14.31
CA GLU A 432 -15.02 -8.32 13.01
C GLU A 432 -14.21 -9.03 11.88
N PRO A 433 -13.83 -10.30 12.03
CA PRO A 433 -12.97 -10.98 11.06
C PRO A 433 -13.64 -11.24 9.70
N SER A 434 -14.98 -11.16 9.60
CA SER A 434 -15.77 -11.33 8.38
C SER A 434 -15.76 -10.09 7.45
N ILE A 435 -15.15 -8.96 7.89
CA ILE A 435 -15.15 -7.71 7.12
C ILE A 435 -14.58 -7.90 5.70
N GLY A 436 -15.32 -7.35 4.72
CA GLY A 436 -14.91 -7.36 3.30
C GLY A 436 -14.93 -8.75 2.68
N LEU A 437 -15.56 -9.73 3.32
CA LEU A 437 -15.72 -11.08 2.79
C LEU A 437 -17.02 -11.25 2.02
N HIS A 438 -16.91 -11.87 0.86
CA HIS A 438 -18.07 -12.49 0.22
C HIS A 438 -18.57 -13.67 1.07
N GLN A 439 -19.86 -13.98 1.02
CA GLN A 439 -20.48 -15.04 1.82
C GLN A 439 -19.80 -16.41 1.64
N ARG A 440 -19.33 -16.72 0.44
CA ARG A 440 -18.54 -17.94 0.17
C ARG A 440 -17.25 -17.99 0.99
N ASP A 441 -16.53 -16.87 1.04
CA ASP A 441 -15.25 -16.80 1.75
C ASP A 441 -15.46 -16.74 3.27
N ASN A 442 -16.58 -16.17 3.71
CA ASN A 442 -17.00 -16.14 5.11
C ASN A 442 -17.25 -17.54 5.66
N GLN A 443 -17.86 -18.44 4.87
CA GLN A 443 -18.04 -19.83 5.27
C GLN A 443 -16.70 -20.53 5.56
N ARG A 444 -15.68 -20.33 4.72
CA ARG A 444 -14.33 -20.86 4.94
C ARG A 444 -13.69 -20.33 6.24
N LEU A 445 -13.87 -19.02 6.49
CA LEU A 445 -13.43 -18.42 7.74
C LEU A 445 -14.10 -19.05 8.96
N ILE A 446 -15.43 -19.21 8.93
CA ILE A 446 -16.19 -19.86 10.00
C ILE A 446 -15.67 -21.27 10.28
N GLU A 447 -15.47 -22.11 9.25
CA GLU A 447 -14.92 -23.45 9.39
C GLU A 447 -13.52 -23.43 10.03
N THR A 448 -12.72 -22.43 9.68
CA THR A 448 -11.40 -22.24 10.27
C THR A 448 -11.46 -21.85 11.75
N LEU A 449 -12.38 -20.98 12.14
CA LEU A 449 -12.62 -20.61 13.55
C LEU A 449 -13.11 -21.79 14.38
N ILE A 450 -14.03 -22.60 13.83
CA ILE A 450 -14.51 -23.85 14.46
C ILE A 450 -13.34 -24.80 14.69
N ARG A 451 -12.51 -25.03 13.66
CA ARG A 451 -11.31 -25.88 13.79
C ARG A 451 -10.34 -25.37 14.86
N LEU A 452 -10.13 -24.03 14.94
CA LEU A 452 -9.29 -23.42 15.97
C LEU A 452 -9.82 -23.69 17.38
N ARG A 453 -11.15 -23.61 17.58
CA ARG A 453 -11.84 -23.98 18.82
C ARG A 453 -11.65 -25.46 19.14
N ASP A 454 -11.88 -26.35 18.18
CA ASP A 454 -11.83 -27.81 18.34
C ASP A 454 -10.43 -28.31 18.66
N LEU A 455 -9.38 -27.56 18.38
CA LEU A 455 -8.01 -27.80 18.84
C LEU A 455 -7.82 -27.55 20.35
N GLY A 456 -8.86 -27.17 21.09
CA GLY A 456 -8.83 -26.92 22.54
C GLY A 456 -8.50 -25.47 22.91
N ASN A 457 -8.80 -24.52 22.03
CA ASN A 457 -8.68 -23.08 22.27
C ASN A 457 -10.05 -22.47 22.63
N THR A 458 -10.00 -21.29 23.24
CA THR A 458 -11.18 -20.43 23.40
C THR A 458 -11.12 -19.32 22.35
N VAL A 459 -12.22 -19.15 21.59
CA VAL A 459 -12.31 -18.13 20.53
C VAL A 459 -13.44 -17.17 20.87
N ILE A 460 -13.08 -15.88 21.05
CA ILE A 460 -14.05 -14.79 21.24
C ILE A 460 -14.04 -13.97 19.95
N VAL A 461 -15.23 -13.78 19.37
CA VAL A 461 -15.41 -13.04 18.12
C VAL A 461 -16.38 -11.90 18.37
N VAL A 462 -15.99 -10.67 18.04
CA VAL A 462 -16.90 -9.52 17.94
C VAL A 462 -17.44 -9.52 16.52
N GLU A 463 -18.75 -9.70 16.33
CA GLU A 463 -19.31 -9.86 14.99
C GLU A 463 -20.71 -9.29 14.83
N HIS A 464 -21.04 -8.95 13.58
CA HIS A 464 -22.34 -8.52 13.12
C HIS A 464 -22.90 -9.43 12.02
N ASP A 465 -22.12 -10.38 11.54
CA ASP A 465 -22.51 -11.34 10.50
C ASP A 465 -23.41 -12.43 11.07
N GLU A 466 -24.59 -12.61 10.44
CA GLU A 466 -25.60 -13.57 10.88
C GLU A 466 -25.07 -15.02 10.88
N SER A 467 -24.31 -15.40 9.85
CA SER A 467 -23.79 -16.78 9.72
C SER A 467 -22.82 -17.11 10.83
N THR A 468 -21.96 -16.17 11.22
CA THR A 468 -20.99 -16.32 12.31
C THR A 468 -21.71 -16.40 13.67
N ILE A 469 -22.71 -15.53 13.90
CA ILE A 469 -23.50 -15.55 15.15
C ILE A 469 -24.24 -16.89 15.31
N ARG A 470 -24.80 -17.44 14.23
CA ARG A 470 -25.59 -18.69 14.26
C ARG A 470 -24.78 -19.93 14.63
N VAL A 471 -23.50 -19.95 14.36
CA VAL A 471 -22.60 -21.10 14.66
C VAL A 471 -21.90 -20.98 16.01
N ALA A 472 -22.05 -19.86 16.71
CA ALA A 472 -21.42 -19.66 18.01
C ALA A 472 -22.04 -20.58 19.08
N ASP A 473 -21.20 -21.15 19.95
CA ASP A 473 -21.65 -21.98 21.08
C ASP A 473 -22.34 -21.13 22.16
N HIS A 474 -21.90 -19.89 22.31
CA HIS A 474 -22.42 -18.92 23.28
C HIS A 474 -22.41 -17.52 22.70
N VAL A 475 -23.51 -16.82 22.80
CA VAL A 475 -23.67 -15.44 22.30
C VAL A 475 -23.90 -14.50 23.49
N VAL A 476 -23.27 -13.35 23.47
CA VAL A 476 -23.51 -12.25 24.43
C VAL A 476 -23.97 -11.03 23.63
N ASP A 477 -25.24 -10.65 23.79
CA ASP A 477 -25.84 -9.49 23.14
C ASP A 477 -25.72 -8.27 24.04
N ILE A 478 -25.01 -7.23 23.55
CA ILE A 478 -24.72 -5.99 24.27
C ILE A 478 -25.55 -4.86 23.65
N GLY A 479 -26.35 -4.18 24.45
CA GLY A 479 -27.22 -3.11 23.98
C GLY A 479 -27.87 -2.36 25.16
N PRO A 480 -29.19 -2.01 25.02
CA PRO A 480 -30.06 -2.16 23.85
C PRO A 480 -29.82 -1.15 22.73
N GLY A 481 -29.10 -0.05 23.00
CA GLY A 481 -28.73 0.99 22.05
C GLY A 481 -27.23 1.19 21.99
N ALA A 482 -26.83 2.32 21.40
CA ALA A 482 -25.41 2.72 21.31
C ALA A 482 -25.12 3.89 22.27
N GLY A 483 -23.82 4.11 22.61
CA GLY A 483 -23.39 5.20 23.48
C GLY A 483 -23.95 5.08 24.89
N GLU A 484 -24.60 6.14 25.38
CA GLU A 484 -25.17 6.19 26.74
C GLU A 484 -26.34 5.22 26.95
N HIS A 485 -27.01 4.80 25.88
CA HIS A 485 -28.10 3.82 25.90
C HIS A 485 -27.62 2.37 25.74
N GLY A 486 -26.29 2.16 25.67
CA GLY A 486 -25.68 0.85 25.51
C GLY A 486 -24.92 0.38 26.73
N GLY A 487 -24.06 -0.62 26.52
CA GLY A 487 -23.15 -1.14 27.56
C GLY A 487 -23.79 -2.09 28.56
N HIS A 488 -25.01 -2.52 28.34
CA HIS A 488 -25.72 -3.54 29.14
C HIS A 488 -25.76 -4.86 28.41
N ILE A 489 -25.68 -5.98 29.16
CA ILE A 489 -25.96 -7.29 28.61
C ILE A 489 -27.48 -7.41 28.50
N VAL A 490 -27.98 -7.48 27.26
CA VAL A 490 -29.42 -7.60 26.97
C VAL A 490 -29.84 -9.07 27.07
N ALA A 491 -29.03 -9.95 26.48
CA ALA A 491 -29.22 -11.39 26.49
C ALA A 491 -27.88 -12.12 26.43
N GLN A 492 -27.81 -13.32 26.98
CA GLN A 492 -26.67 -14.21 26.86
C GLN A 492 -27.09 -15.68 26.90
N GLY A 493 -26.40 -16.53 26.20
CA GLY A 493 -26.67 -17.96 26.15
C GLY A 493 -26.52 -18.52 24.75
N THR A 494 -27.30 -19.56 24.46
CA THR A 494 -27.37 -20.14 23.12
C THR A 494 -28.11 -19.23 22.14
N LEU A 495 -28.06 -19.53 20.85
CA LEU A 495 -28.84 -18.82 19.82
C LEU A 495 -30.34 -18.79 20.17
N GLN A 496 -30.87 -19.89 20.75
CA GLN A 496 -32.26 -19.97 21.15
C GLN A 496 -32.60 -18.99 22.29
N ASP A 497 -31.70 -18.80 23.25
CA ASP A 497 -31.86 -17.86 24.36
C ASP A 497 -31.92 -16.41 23.83
N ILE A 498 -31.04 -16.06 22.87
CA ILE A 498 -31.00 -14.73 22.24
C ILE A 498 -32.29 -14.47 21.44
N THR A 499 -32.72 -15.44 20.64
CA THR A 499 -33.93 -15.29 19.79
C THR A 499 -35.20 -15.27 20.58
N ALA A 500 -35.24 -15.85 21.80
CA ALA A 500 -36.36 -15.83 22.71
C ALA A 500 -36.51 -14.54 23.53
N GLU A 501 -35.45 -13.73 23.66
CA GLU A 501 -35.44 -12.51 24.46
C GLU A 501 -36.12 -11.34 23.72
N PRO A 502 -37.27 -10.83 24.21
CA PRO A 502 -37.99 -9.75 23.52
C PRO A 502 -37.25 -8.40 23.49
N ALA A 503 -36.33 -8.18 24.42
CA ALA A 503 -35.50 -6.95 24.47
C ALA A 503 -34.34 -6.96 23.50
N SER A 504 -33.97 -8.12 22.92
CA SER A 504 -32.85 -8.29 21.99
C SER A 504 -33.26 -7.90 20.57
N ILE A 505 -32.72 -6.78 20.09
CA ILE A 505 -32.89 -6.36 18.70
C ILE A 505 -32.17 -7.35 17.77
N THR A 506 -30.97 -7.82 18.17
CA THR A 506 -30.25 -8.89 17.47
C THR A 506 -31.09 -10.15 17.37
N GLY A 507 -31.71 -10.56 18.47
CA GLY A 507 -32.62 -11.70 18.52
C GLY A 507 -33.83 -11.56 17.59
N ASP A 508 -34.40 -10.36 17.46
CA ASP A 508 -35.49 -10.08 16.55
C ASP A 508 -35.12 -10.30 15.08
N TYR A 509 -33.94 -9.86 14.67
CA TYR A 509 -33.44 -10.09 13.31
C TYR A 509 -33.13 -11.58 13.07
N LEU A 510 -32.45 -12.24 14.00
CA LEU A 510 -32.09 -13.67 13.89
C LEU A 510 -33.32 -14.58 13.88
N ALA A 511 -34.41 -14.15 14.51
CA ALA A 511 -35.70 -14.86 14.52
C ALA A 511 -36.62 -14.52 13.34
N GLY A 512 -36.22 -13.58 12.46
CA GLY A 512 -37.00 -13.09 11.33
C GLY A 512 -38.22 -12.22 11.75
N ARG A 513 -38.32 -11.80 13.02
CA ARG A 513 -39.37 -10.86 13.47
C ARG A 513 -39.13 -9.44 12.94
N ARG A 514 -37.90 -9.09 12.73
CA ARG A 514 -37.47 -7.88 12.01
C ARG A 514 -36.70 -8.29 10.79
N VAL A 515 -36.96 -7.67 9.65
CA VAL A 515 -36.27 -7.89 8.38
C VAL A 515 -36.05 -6.57 7.67
N ILE A 516 -35.02 -6.48 6.88
CA ILE A 516 -34.85 -5.43 5.87
C ILE A 516 -35.66 -5.87 4.66
N PRO A 517 -36.76 -5.16 4.29
CA PRO A 517 -37.65 -5.64 3.24
C PRO A 517 -37.01 -5.53 1.85
N VAL A 518 -37.39 -6.46 0.99
CA VAL A 518 -37.15 -6.33 -0.46
C VAL A 518 -38.07 -5.23 -1.00
N PRO A 519 -37.61 -4.28 -1.83
CA PRO A 519 -38.48 -3.27 -2.41
C PRO A 519 -39.55 -3.88 -3.31
N ASP A 520 -40.83 -3.45 -3.16
CA ASP A 520 -41.94 -3.92 -4.00
C ASP A 520 -41.74 -3.58 -5.46
N LEU A 521 -41.12 -2.43 -5.75
CA LEU A 521 -40.82 -1.96 -7.09
C LEU A 521 -39.36 -1.44 -7.16
N ARG A 522 -38.64 -1.86 -8.19
CA ARG A 522 -37.33 -1.34 -8.48
C ARG A 522 -37.39 -0.23 -9.52
N ARG A 523 -36.47 0.72 -9.44
CA ARG A 523 -36.35 1.78 -10.44
C ARG A 523 -35.72 1.19 -11.72
N GLU A 524 -36.48 1.13 -12.81
CA GLU A 524 -35.97 0.66 -14.12
C GLU A 524 -34.97 1.67 -14.71
N PRO A 525 -33.90 1.23 -15.41
CA PRO A 525 -32.99 2.10 -16.13
C PRO A 525 -33.74 2.99 -17.12
N ASP A 526 -33.41 4.28 -17.19
CA ASP A 526 -34.05 5.28 -18.05
C ASP A 526 -33.28 5.51 -19.37
N GLY A 527 -32.35 4.62 -19.69
CA GLY A 527 -31.53 4.67 -20.91
C GLY A 527 -30.25 5.51 -20.77
N ARG A 528 -30.02 6.16 -19.64
CA ARG A 528 -28.78 6.88 -19.35
C ARG A 528 -27.82 5.96 -18.60
N PHE A 529 -26.63 5.77 -19.14
CA PHE A 529 -25.60 4.94 -18.56
C PHE A 529 -24.28 5.69 -18.49
N LEU A 530 -23.48 5.35 -17.50
CA LEU A 530 -22.08 5.67 -17.40
C LEU A 530 -21.31 4.39 -17.72
N THR A 531 -20.60 4.36 -18.86
CA THR A 531 -19.98 3.13 -19.35
C THR A 531 -18.46 3.24 -19.33
N VAL A 532 -17.82 2.36 -18.56
CA VAL A 532 -16.37 2.13 -18.60
C VAL A 532 -16.08 1.16 -19.72
N VAL A 533 -15.22 1.53 -20.66
CA VAL A 533 -14.87 0.72 -21.84
C VAL A 533 -13.43 0.26 -21.76
N GLY A 534 -13.20 -1.04 -21.90
CA GLY A 534 -11.89 -1.66 -21.99
C GLY A 534 -11.07 -1.53 -20.70
N ALA A 535 -11.71 -1.74 -19.53
CA ALA A 535 -11.01 -1.74 -18.25
C ALA A 535 -10.05 -2.93 -18.15
N SER A 536 -8.74 -2.64 -18.01
CA SER A 536 -7.65 -3.63 -17.96
C SER A 536 -6.65 -3.36 -16.85
N HIS A 537 -7.08 -2.68 -15.78
CA HIS A 537 -6.26 -2.37 -14.62
C HIS A 537 -6.23 -3.55 -13.64
N ASN A 538 -5.04 -3.84 -13.08
CA ASN A 538 -4.80 -5.00 -12.22
C ASN A 538 -5.29 -6.29 -12.91
N ASN A 539 -6.22 -7.03 -12.29
CA ASN A 539 -6.77 -8.28 -12.81
C ASN A 539 -7.97 -8.11 -13.74
N LEU A 540 -8.41 -6.90 -14.06
CA LEU A 540 -9.54 -6.69 -14.97
C LEU A 540 -9.21 -7.16 -16.41
N ALA A 541 -10.08 -7.97 -17.00
CA ALA A 541 -9.86 -8.70 -18.25
C ALA A 541 -10.37 -7.95 -19.50
N ASP A 542 -10.02 -6.66 -19.66
CA ASP A 542 -10.47 -5.78 -20.79
C ASP A 542 -12.00 -5.72 -20.89
N ILE A 543 -12.68 -5.44 -19.77
CA ILE A 543 -14.13 -5.50 -19.65
C ILE A 543 -14.78 -4.15 -19.95
N ASP A 544 -16.00 -4.23 -20.51
CA ASP A 544 -16.93 -3.10 -20.67
C ASP A 544 -18.03 -3.22 -19.61
N VAL A 545 -18.31 -2.12 -18.87
CA VAL A 545 -19.26 -2.13 -17.76
C VAL A 545 -20.14 -0.90 -17.80
N ALA A 546 -21.48 -1.10 -17.81
CA ALA A 546 -22.47 -0.04 -17.85
C ALA A 546 -23.17 0.15 -16.49
N PHE A 547 -23.06 1.35 -15.93
CA PHE A 547 -23.70 1.74 -14.67
C PHE A 547 -24.95 2.59 -14.99
N PRO A 548 -26.18 2.13 -14.67
CA PRO A 548 -27.38 2.91 -14.90
C PRO A 548 -27.43 4.13 -13.99
N LEU A 549 -27.69 5.31 -14.56
CA LEU A 549 -27.75 6.56 -13.81
C LEU A 549 -29.10 6.74 -13.11
N GLY A 550 -29.09 7.49 -11.99
CA GLY A 550 -30.27 7.74 -11.15
C GLY A 550 -30.74 6.49 -10.39
N ARG A 551 -29.86 5.56 -10.10
CA ARG A 551 -30.17 4.25 -9.47
C ARG A 551 -29.24 3.97 -8.29
N LEU A 552 -29.65 3.06 -7.41
CA LEU A 552 -28.80 2.42 -6.43
C LEU A 552 -28.18 1.16 -7.08
N VAL A 553 -26.89 1.18 -7.30
CA VAL A 553 -26.14 0.12 -7.98
C VAL A 553 -25.18 -0.55 -7.01
N ALA A 554 -25.26 -1.86 -6.87
CA ALA A 554 -24.28 -2.64 -6.11
C ALA A 554 -23.27 -3.30 -7.04
N VAL A 555 -22.00 -3.19 -6.71
CA VAL A 555 -20.91 -3.96 -7.32
C VAL A 555 -20.51 -5.05 -6.34
N SER A 556 -20.84 -6.29 -6.67
CA SER A 556 -20.61 -7.48 -5.85
C SER A 556 -19.59 -8.43 -6.49
N GLY A 557 -19.35 -9.55 -5.84
CA GLY A 557 -18.45 -10.61 -6.29
C GLY A 557 -17.48 -11.10 -5.22
N VAL A 558 -16.84 -12.22 -5.47
CA VAL A 558 -15.90 -12.83 -4.53
C VAL A 558 -14.72 -11.91 -4.16
N SER A 559 -14.04 -12.20 -3.06
CA SER A 559 -12.86 -11.44 -2.66
C SER A 559 -11.78 -11.50 -3.74
N GLY A 560 -11.14 -10.35 -4.05
CA GLY A 560 -10.13 -10.27 -5.11
C GLY A 560 -10.66 -10.30 -6.55
N SER A 561 -11.97 -10.28 -6.81
CA SER A 561 -12.55 -10.31 -8.17
C SER A 561 -12.34 -9.03 -9.00
N GLY A 562 -11.79 -7.95 -8.43
CA GLY A 562 -11.49 -6.71 -9.15
C GLY A 562 -12.48 -5.55 -8.92
N LYS A 563 -13.41 -5.66 -7.94
CA LYS A 563 -14.41 -4.63 -7.61
C LYS A 563 -13.80 -3.26 -7.36
N SER A 564 -12.83 -3.18 -6.46
CA SER A 564 -12.16 -1.91 -6.12
C SER A 564 -11.35 -1.37 -7.30
N SER A 565 -10.70 -2.24 -8.09
CA SER A 565 -10.00 -1.83 -9.31
C SER A 565 -10.95 -1.19 -10.33
N LEU A 566 -12.15 -1.76 -10.53
CA LEU A 566 -13.16 -1.19 -11.43
C LEU A 566 -13.74 0.11 -10.91
N VAL A 567 -14.21 0.11 -9.64
CA VAL A 567 -15.01 1.22 -9.11
C VAL A 567 -14.14 2.35 -8.58
N GLN A 568 -13.07 2.04 -7.81
CA GLN A 568 -12.21 3.04 -7.19
C GLN A 568 -11.13 3.52 -8.16
N ASP A 569 -10.32 2.58 -8.71
CA ASP A 569 -9.14 2.96 -9.49
C ASP A 569 -9.51 3.46 -10.89
N VAL A 570 -10.49 2.84 -11.56
CA VAL A 570 -10.88 3.23 -12.93
C VAL A 570 -12.00 4.27 -12.90
N LEU A 571 -13.19 3.94 -12.37
CA LEU A 571 -14.38 4.78 -12.49
C LEU A 571 -14.27 6.05 -11.64
N SER A 572 -14.01 5.91 -10.34
CA SER A 572 -13.98 7.06 -9.39
C SER A 572 -12.89 8.07 -9.76
N ILE A 573 -11.67 7.58 -9.99
CA ILE A 573 -10.53 8.44 -10.35
C ILE A 573 -10.72 9.03 -11.75
N GLY A 574 -11.24 8.25 -12.73
CA GLY A 574 -11.52 8.72 -14.09
C GLY A 574 -12.56 9.85 -14.12
N LEU A 575 -13.67 9.69 -13.39
CA LEU A 575 -14.66 10.75 -13.22
C LEU A 575 -14.09 11.97 -12.50
N ALA A 576 -13.31 11.76 -11.41
CA ALA A 576 -12.70 12.86 -10.67
C ALA A 576 -11.67 13.63 -11.52
N ALA A 577 -10.92 12.95 -12.38
CA ALA A 577 -10.00 13.60 -13.30
C ALA A 577 -10.74 14.52 -14.28
N THR A 578 -11.87 14.06 -14.81
CA THR A 578 -12.65 14.83 -15.81
C THR A 578 -13.50 15.94 -15.16
N LEU A 579 -14.26 15.60 -14.10
CA LEU A 579 -15.24 16.53 -13.52
C LEU A 579 -14.65 17.45 -12.45
N ASN A 580 -13.77 16.93 -11.59
CA ASN A 580 -13.20 17.67 -10.46
C ASN A 580 -11.78 18.18 -10.74
N ARG A 581 -11.25 17.96 -11.96
CA ARG A 581 -9.86 18.27 -12.34
C ARG A 581 -8.84 17.69 -11.36
N ASN A 582 -9.11 16.48 -10.86
CA ASN A 582 -8.18 15.76 -10.01
C ASN A 582 -6.97 15.34 -10.86
N ARG A 583 -5.79 15.30 -10.25
CA ARG A 583 -4.52 15.00 -10.93
C ARG A 583 -4.15 13.52 -10.86
N THR A 584 -4.87 12.74 -10.08
CA THR A 584 -4.63 11.30 -9.98
C THR A 584 -5.02 10.63 -11.28
N LEU A 585 -4.13 9.78 -11.79
CA LEU A 585 -4.41 9.05 -13.03
C LEU A 585 -5.30 7.85 -12.74
N PRO A 586 -6.32 7.66 -13.56
CA PRO A 586 -7.18 6.48 -13.45
C PRO A 586 -6.43 5.21 -13.83
N GLY A 587 -6.90 4.08 -13.32
CA GLY A 587 -6.47 2.76 -13.73
C GLY A 587 -6.62 2.54 -15.24
N ARG A 588 -5.90 1.57 -15.80
CA ARG A 588 -5.90 1.33 -17.26
C ARG A 588 -7.29 1.01 -17.80
N HIS A 589 -7.75 1.83 -18.73
CA HIS A 589 -9.01 1.68 -19.48
C HIS A 589 -8.90 2.43 -20.81
N LYS A 590 -9.82 2.21 -21.73
CA LYS A 590 -9.83 2.91 -23.02
C LYS A 590 -10.51 4.27 -22.93
N ARG A 591 -11.73 4.31 -22.37
CA ARG A 591 -12.50 5.55 -22.17
C ARG A 591 -13.67 5.32 -21.20
N ILE A 592 -14.28 6.40 -20.77
CA ILE A 592 -15.53 6.41 -20.00
C ILE A 592 -16.55 7.23 -20.79
N ASP A 593 -17.68 6.62 -21.19
CA ASP A 593 -18.76 7.25 -21.93
C ASP A 593 -19.89 7.66 -20.99
N GLY A 594 -20.69 8.70 -21.35
CA GLY A 594 -21.84 9.18 -20.55
C GLY A 594 -21.52 10.18 -19.46
N ILE A 595 -20.26 10.70 -19.41
CA ILE A 595 -19.82 11.67 -18.38
C ILE A 595 -20.65 12.97 -18.47
N GLU A 596 -21.17 13.35 -19.63
CA GLU A 596 -21.98 14.55 -19.85
C GLU A 596 -23.30 14.55 -19.06
N HIS A 597 -23.76 13.40 -18.60
CA HIS A 597 -24.94 13.26 -17.73
C HIS A 597 -24.63 13.51 -16.25
N VAL A 598 -23.35 13.61 -15.89
CA VAL A 598 -22.87 13.73 -14.50
C VAL A 598 -22.22 15.11 -14.32
N ASP A 599 -22.54 15.79 -13.23
CA ASP A 599 -21.94 17.08 -12.90
C ASP A 599 -20.90 16.99 -11.78
N LYS A 600 -20.94 15.95 -10.95
CA LYS A 600 -20.05 15.78 -9.81
C LYS A 600 -19.89 14.30 -9.43
N VAL A 601 -18.69 13.91 -9.04
CA VAL A 601 -18.42 12.63 -8.37
C VAL A 601 -17.97 12.87 -6.94
N ILE A 602 -18.47 12.05 -6.01
CA ILE A 602 -18.14 12.08 -4.60
C ILE A 602 -17.78 10.66 -4.17
N ASN A 603 -16.51 10.48 -3.84
CA ASN A 603 -16.03 9.23 -3.28
C ASN A 603 -16.08 9.29 -1.75
N ILE A 604 -16.73 8.32 -1.13
CA ILE A 604 -16.92 8.19 0.32
C ILE A 604 -16.27 6.89 0.77
N ASP A 605 -14.98 6.97 1.09
CA ASP A 605 -14.16 5.87 1.57
C ASP A 605 -14.06 5.83 3.10
N GLN A 606 -13.46 4.78 3.63
CA GLN A 606 -13.25 4.56 5.07
C GLN A 606 -12.06 5.34 5.65
N SER A 607 -11.38 6.18 4.84
CA SER A 607 -10.24 6.96 5.32
C SER A 607 -10.67 7.97 6.41
N PRO A 608 -9.82 8.26 7.40
CA PRO A 608 -10.14 9.20 8.48
C PRO A 608 -10.54 10.59 7.95
N ILE A 609 -11.51 11.24 8.61
CA ILE A 609 -11.93 12.63 8.30
C ILE A 609 -10.87 13.69 8.65
N GLY A 610 -9.75 13.27 9.21
CA GLY A 610 -8.58 14.09 9.51
C GLY A 610 -7.53 13.32 10.30
N ARG A 611 -6.27 13.71 10.13
CA ARG A 611 -5.11 13.02 10.74
C ARG A 611 -4.74 13.54 12.14
N THR A 612 -5.39 14.58 12.61
CA THR A 612 -5.05 15.25 13.90
C THR A 612 -6.23 15.23 14.87
N PRO A 613 -6.00 15.30 16.18
CA PRO A 613 -7.06 15.40 17.19
C PRO A 613 -7.94 16.66 17.06
N ARG A 614 -7.54 17.64 16.24
CA ARG A 614 -8.33 18.85 15.95
C ARG A 614 -9.47 18.61 14.98
N SER A 615 -9.37 17.60 14.14
CA SER A 615 -10.46 17.19 13.26
C SER A 615 -11.48 16.39 14.07
N ASN A 616 -12.75 16.69 13.90
CA ASN A 616 -13.88 15.98 14.52
C ASN A 616 -15.13 16.10 13.66
N ALA A 617 -16.18 15.38 14.00
CA ALA A 617 -17.44 15.39 13.25
C ALA A 617 -18.04 16.80 13.10
N ALA A 618 -18.00 17.62 14.17
CA ALA A 618 -18.56 18.96 14.14
C ALA A 618 -17.80 19.92 13.20
N THR A 619 -16.48 19.81 13.12
CA THR A 619 -15.66 20.64 12.20
C THR A 619 -15.77 20.17 10.77
N TYR A 620 -15.85 18.87 10.53
CA TYR A 620 -15.95 18.29 9.19
C TYR A 620 -17.28 18.64 8.51
N THR A 621 -18.40 18.53 9.23
CA THR A 621 -19.74 18.85 8.72
C THR A 621 -20.05 20.36 8.68
N GLY A 622 -19.15 21.18 9.23
CA GLY A 622 -19.33 22.65 9.29
C GLY A 622 -20.35 23.12 10.32
N VAL A 623 -20.94 22.23 11.12
CA VAL A 623 -21.90 22.61 12.19
C VAL A 623 -21.20 23.46 13.26
N PHE A 624 -19.92 23.21 13.50
CA PHE A 624 -19.14 23.95 14.50
C PHE A 624 -19.00 25.45 14.17
N ASP A 625 -18.94 25.83 12.90
CA ASP A 625 -18.87 27.24 12.49
C ASP A 625 -20.17 28.00 12.83
N LYS A 626 -21.30 27.32 12.70
CA LYS A 626 -22.61 27.86 13.10
C LYS A 626 -22.73 27.99 14.61
N ILE A 627 -22.25 26.99 15.37
CA ILE A 627 -22.20 27.01 16.84
C ILE A 627 -21.28 28.16 17.32
N ARG A 628 -20.09 28.34 16.75
CA ARG A 628 -19.20 29.45 17.08
C ARG A 628 -19.83 30.82 16.83
N THR A 629 -20.58 30.96 15.75
CA THR A 629 -21.31 32.18 15.43
C THR A 629 -22.40 32.46 16.45
N LEU A 630 -23.11 31.42 16.90
CA LEU A 630 -24.12 31.51 17.96
C LEU A 630 -23.51 32.00 19.26
N PHE A 631 -22.39 31.42 19.71
CA PHE A 631 -21.70 31.85 20.93
C PHE A 631 -21.19 33.30 20.84
N ALA A 632 -20.68 33.72 19.68
CA ALA A 632 -20.26 35.11 19.47
C ALA A 632 -21.45 36.10 19.50
N SER A 633 -22.68 35.64 19.29
CA SER A 633 -23.87 36.47 19.36
C SER A 633 -24.42 36.71 20.77
N THR A 634 -23.93 35.94 21.77
CA THR A 634 -24.36 36.08 23.17
C THR A 634 -24.03 37.46 23.73
N PRO A 635 -24.82 37.97 24.69
CA PRO A 635 -24.54 39.27 25.33
C PRO A 635 -23.16 39.38 25.91
N ASP A 636 -22.73 38.38 26.67
CA ASP A 636 -21.41 38.35 27.32
C ASP A 636 -20.24 38.34 26.34
N ALA A 637 -20.38 37.62 25.20
CA ALA A 637 -19.37 37.64 24.15
C ALA A 637 -19.28 39.01 23.46
N LYS A 638 -20.43 39.66 23.22
CA LYS A 638 -20.49 41.02 22.62
C LYS A 638 -19.84 42.05 23.54
N VAL A 639 -20.17 42.01 24.83
CA VAL A 639 -19.57 42.95 25.84
C VAL A 639 -18.05 42.81 25.86
N ARG A 640 -17.53 41.56 25.74
CA ARG A 640 -16.08 41.29 25.74
C ARG A 640 -15.43 41.46 24.36
N GLY A 641 -16.20 41.82 23.33
CA GLY A 641 -15.71 41.96 21.94
C GLY A 641 -15.26 40.64 21.28
N TYR A 642 -15.80 39.49 21.74
CA TYR A 642 -15.42 38.17 21.25
C TYR A 642 -16.10 37.88 19.90
N LYS A 643 -15.29 37.65 18.87
CA LYS A 643 -15.70 37.25 17.53
C LYS A 643 -15.75 35.72 17.40
N PRO A 644 -16.37 35.12 16.36
CA PRO A 644 -16.43 33.66 16.15
C PRO A 644 -15.06 32.94 16.20
N GLY A 645 -13.97 33.65 15.83
CA GLY A 645 -12.61 33.13 15.93
C GLY A 645 -12.15 32.83 17.37
N ARG A 646 -12.69 33.56 18.38
CA ARG A 646 -12.41 33.32 19.81
C ARG A 646 -12.85 31.91 20.26
N PHE A 647 -13.93 31.42 19.67
CA PHE A 647 -14.53 30.10 19.95
C PHE A 647 -13.97 28.98 19.07
N SER A 648 -12.87 29.24 18.33
CA SER A 648 -12.12 28.22 17.60
C SER A 648 -10.94 27.70 18.39
N PHE A 649 -10.86 26.39 18.58
CA PHE A 649 -9.69 25.75 19.21
C PHE A 649 -8.46 25.70 18.26
N ASN A 650 -8.62 26.06 16.99
CA ASN A 650 -7.52 26.14 16.02
C ASN A 650 -6.81 27.50 15.99
N VAL A 651 -7.46 28.56 16.50
CA VAL A 651 -6.99 29.95 16.42
C VAL A 651 -6.46 30.42 17.77
N LYS A 652 -5.33 31.15 17.78
CA LYS A 652 -4.80 31.79 19.00
C LYS A 652 -5.82 32.75 19.59
N GLY A 653 -5.80 32.88 20.91
CA GLY A 653 -6.63 33.82 21.70
C GLY A 653 -7.72 33.14 22.49
N GLY A 654 -8.44 32.12 21.97
CA GLY A 654 -9.48 31.39 22.69
C GLY A 654 -9.09 29.99 23.12
N ARG A 655 -8.13 29.38 22.45
CA ARG A 655 -7.67 28.02 22.73
C ARG A 655 -6.74 27.94 23.92
N CYS A 656 -6.63 26.75 24.49
CA CYS A 656 -5.55 26.43 25.45
C CYS A 656 -4.20 26.45 24.71
N GLU A 657 -3.27 27.29 25.16
CA GLU A 657 -1.96 27.41 24.51
C GLU A 657 -1.01 26.26 24.89
N ALA A 658 -1.22 25.56 26.03
CA ALA A 658 -0.41 24.41 26.43
C ALA A 658 -0.54 23.24 25.43
N CYS A 659 -1.79 22.86 25.08
CA CYS A 659 -2.04 21.82 24.07
C CYS A 659 -2.35 22.40 22.67
N LYS A 660 -2.26 23.71 22.49
CA LYS A 660 -2.57 24.42 21.23
C LYS A 660 -3.95 24.10 20.67
N GLY A 661 -4.90 23.70 21.54
CA GLY A 661 -6.27 23.36 21.18
C GLY A 661 -6.52 21.88 20.89
N ASP A 662 -5.54 21.01 20.99
CA ASP A 662 -5.70 19.57 20.77
C ASP A 662 -6.53 18.89 21.89
N GLY A 663 -6.52 19.44 23.10
CA GLY A 663 -7.12 18.83 24.29
C GLY A 663 -6.24 17.75 24.90
N THR A 664 -5.34 17.18 24.13
CA THR A 664 -4.38 16.13 24.51
C THR A 664 -2.95 16.55 24.20
N ILE A 665 -1.99 15.90 24.83
CA ILE A 665 -0.56 16.01 24.54
C ILE A 665 -0.12 14.68 23.93
N LYS A 666 0.48 14.74 22.76
CA LYS A 666 1.07 13.58 22.08
C LYS A 666 2.44 13.30 22.69
N ILE A 667 2.65 12.08 23.12
CA ILE A 667 3.97 11.56 23.53
C ILE A 667 4.44 10.63 22.43
N GLU A 668 5.46 11.02 21.71
CA GLU A 668 6.05 10.23 20.63
C GLU A 668 6.90 9.10 21.20
N MET A 669 6.56 7.88 20.83
CA MET A 669 7.24 6.66 21.27
C MET A 669 7.92 6.05 20.04
N HIS A 670 9.24 6.19 19.91
CA HIS A 670 10.00 5.80 18.71
C HIS A 670 9.78 4.35 18.24
N PHE A 671 9.47 3.43 19.15
CA PHE A 671 9.29 1.99 18.84
C PHE A 671 7.88 1.46 19.17
N LEU A 672 7.00 2.29 19.73
CA LEU A 672 5.64 1.95 20.12
C LEU A 672 4.65 2.96 19.52
N PRO A 673 3.36 2.64 19.46
CA PRO A 673 2.34 3.61 19.05
C PRO A 673 2.38 4.85 19.95
N ASP A 674 2.19 6.03 19.36
CA ASP A 674 2.13 7.29 20.07
C ASP A 674 1.02 7.28 21.14
N ILE A 675 1.30 7.81 22.30
CA ILE A 675 0.34 7.92 23.42
C ILE A 675 -0.21 9.34 23.47
N TYR A 676 -1.53 9.45 23.60
CA TYR A 676 -2.24 10.71 23.78
C TYR A 676 -2.76 10.80 25.22
N ILE A 677 -2.25 11.76 26.00
CA ILE A 677 -2.72 12.02 27.38
C ILE A 677 -3.51 13.32 27.43
N SER A 678 -4.51 13.41 28.31
CA SER A 678 -5.27 14.64 28.49
C SER A 678 -4.39 15.79 28.95
N CYS A 679 -4.56 16.97 28.35
CA CYS A 679 -3.82 18.17 28.74
C CYS A 679 -4.15 18.58 30.21
N GLU A 680 -3.17 18.65 31.06
CA GLU A 680 -3.33 18.98 32.47
C GLU A 680 -3.90 20.38 32.71
N VAL A 681 -3.57 21.35 31.81
CA VAL A 681 -3.99 22.75 31.94
C VAL A 681 -5.48 22.92 31.63
N CYS A 682 -5.96 22.38 30.53
CA CYS A 682 -7.37 22.51 30.11
C CYS A 682 -8.22 21.27 30.42
N LYS A 683 -7.63 20.20 30.93
CA LYS A 683 -8.30 18.93 31.27
C LYS A 683 -9.16 18.39 30.11
N GLY A 684 -8.62 18.42 28.91
CA GLY A 684 -9.32 17.98 27.69
C GLY A 684 -10.24 19.04 27.05
N ARG A 685 -10.57 20.14 27.72
CA ARG A 685 -11.56 21.14 27.27
C ARG A 685 -11.13 22.01 26.08
N ARG A 686 -9.87 21.95 25.61
CA ARG A 686 -9.34 22.62 24.41
C ARG A 686 -9.22 24.15 24.49
N TYR A 687 -9.94 24.84 25.40
CA TYR A 687 -10.04 26.28 25.49
C TYR A 687 -9.38 26.84 26.75
N ASN A 688 -9.10 28.15 26.73
CA ASN A 688 -8.68 28.87 27.90
C ASN A 688 -9.86 29.24 28.83
N ARG A 689 -9.56 29.60 30.04
CA ARG A 689 -10.56 29.87 31.09
C ARG A 689 -11.54 30.96 30.75
N ASP A 690 -11.09 32.03 30.07
CA ASP A 690 -11.93 33.17 29.72
C ASP A 690 -12.98 32.83 28.66
N THR A 691 -12.62 31.99 27.67
CA THR A 691 -13.53 31.54 26.66
C THR A 691 -14.61 30.59 27.22
N LEU A 692 -14.24 29.76 28.21
CA LEU A 692 -15.17 28.87 28.89
C LEU A 692 -16.19 29.56 29.81
N GLN A 693 -15.98 30.84 30.16
CA GLN A 693 -16.96 31.63 30.89
C GLN A 693 -18.14 32.10 30.06
N ILE A 694 -18.04 32.05 28.74
CA ILE A 694 -19.17 32.39 27.87
C ILE A 694 -20.09 31.20 27.79
N LEU A 695 -21.33 31.40 28.24
CA LEU A 695 -22.34 30.36 28.29
C LEU A 695 -23.51 30.67 27.32
N TRP A 696 -24.05 29.62 26.73
CA TRP A 696 -25.30 29.65 26.00
C TRP A 696 -26.22 28.56 26.55
N LYS A 697 -27.40 28.95 27.05
CA LYS A 697 -28.31 28.07 27.80
C LYS A 697 -27.59 27.31 28.95
N GLY A 698 -26.66 27.96 29.64
CA GLY A 698 -25.92 27.39 30.77
C GLY A 698 -24.73 26.50 30.41
N HIS A 699 -24.43 26.26 29.13
CA HIS A 699 -23.32 25.43 28.66
C HIS A 699 -22.24 26.24 27.95
N SER A 700 -20.99 25.92 28.22
CA SER A 700 -19.82 26.48 27.53
C SER A 700 -19.61 25.81 26.16
N ILE A 701 -18.79 26.40 25.30
CA ILE A 701 -18.43 25.81 23.99
C ILE A 701 -17.78 24.43 24.13
N ALA A 702 -17.07 24.15 25.22
CA ALA A 702 -16.45 22.84 25.49
C ALA A 702 -17.52 21.80 25.87
N ASP A 703 -18.51 22.20 26.67
CA ASP A 703 -19.61 21.30 27.05
C ASP A 703 -20.44 20.89 25.82
N ILE A 704 -20.61 21.80 24.85
CA ILE A 704 -21.26 21.47 23.57
C ILE A 704 -20.43 20.43 22.75
N LEU A 705 -19.11 20.55 22.74
CA LEU A 705 -18.26 19.59 22.05
C LEU A 705 -18.28 18.20 22.72
N ASP A 706 -18.61 18.14 24.01
CA ASP A 706 -18.70 16.89 24.75
C ASP A 706 -20.08 16.21 24.65
N MET A 707 -21.10 16.93 24.17
CA MET A 707 -22.42 16.36 23.89
C MET A 707 -22.35 15.32 22.79
N SER A 708 -23.15 14.25 22.92
CA SER A 708 -23.48 13.37 21.79
C SER A 708 -24.28 14.14 20.73
N VAL A 709 -24.32 13.62 19.50
CA VAL A 709 -25.13 14.21 18.41
C VAL A 709 -26.61 14.23 18.79
N GLU A 710 -27.11 13.20 19.48
CA GLU A 710 -28.49 13.09 19.94
C GLU A 710 -28.82 14.16 20.97
N GLU A 711 -28.02 14.31 22.00
CA GLU A 711 -28.18 15.37 23.00
C GLU A 711 -28.09 16.77 22.39
N ALA A 712 -27.11 16.99 21.48
CA ALA A 712 -26.94 18.26 20.79
C ALA A 712 -28.15 18.57 19.88
N LEU A 713 -28.75 17.57 19.22
CA LEU A 713 -29.93 17.73 18.38
C LEU A 713 -31.13 18.24 19.22
N ALA A 714 -31.38 17.63 20.38
CA ALA A 714 -32.42 18.09 21.32
C ALA A 714 -32.08 19.48 21.87
N PHE A 715 -30.83 19.75 22.24
CA PHE A 715 -30.39 21.02 22.79
C PHE A 715 -30.57 22.19 21.80
N PHE A 716 -30.29 21.97 20.52
CA PHE A 716 -30.38 22.95 19.43
C PHE A 716 -31.69 22.88 18.64
N GLU A 717 -32.77 22.23 19.12
CA GLU A 717 -34.06 22.08 18.41
C GLU A 717 -34.57 23.41 17.83
N ASN A 718 -34.43 24.50 18.61
CA ASN A 718 -34.87 25.87 18.24
C ASN A 718 -33.83 26.65 17.41
N GLN A 719 -32.79 25.97 16.89
CA GLN A 719 -31.75 26.54 16.01
C GLN A 719 -31.73 25.81 14.67
N PRO A 720 -32.63 26.12 13.73
CA PRO A 720 -32.87 25.32 12.51
C PRO A 720 -31.63 25.07 11.67
N THR A 721 -30.72 26.05 11.62
CA THR A 721 -29.47 25.94 10.85
C THR A 721 -28.46 24.95 11.45
N ILE A 722 -28.48 24.75 12.76
CA ILE A 722 -27.65 23.79 13.49
C ILE A 722 -28.34 22.43 13.51
N ALA A 723 -29.63 22.40 13.93
CA ALA A 723 -30.42 21.20 14.05
C ALA A 723 -30.49 20.40 12.74
N ARG A 724 -30.62 21.09 11.58
CA ARG A 724 -30.62 20.43 10.26
C ARG A 724 -29.32 19.62 10.00
N VAL A 725 -28.15 20.13 10.37
CA VAL A 725 -26.88 19.40 10.16
C VAL A 725 -26.74 18.26 11.15
N LEU A 726 -27.12 18.50 12.43
CA LEU A 726 -27.12 17.44 13.44
C LEU A 726 -28.06 16.30 13.05
N GLN A 727 -29.25 16.63 12.49
CA GLN A 727 -30.18 15.63 11.98
C GLN A 727 -29.58 14.75 10.90
N THR A 728 -28.78 15.30 9.94
CA THR A 728 -28.13 14.46 8.94
C THR A 728 -27.10 13.51 9.53
N ILE A 729 -26.42 13.88 10.63
CA ILE A 729 -25.49 13.00 11.34
C ILE A 729 -26.26 11.92 12.11
N TYR A 730 -27.39 12.28 12.71
CA TYR A 730 -28.27 11.36 13.42
C TYR A 730 -28.89 10.33 12.46
N ASP A 731 -29.37 10.78 11.29
CA ASP A 731 -30.03 9.93 10.27
C ASP A 731 -29.12 8.80 9.76
N VAL A 732 -27.79 9.03 9.70
CA VAL A 732 -26.82 8.00 9.31
C VAL A 732 -26.43 7.05 10.47
N GLY A 733 -27.15 7.10 11.60
CA GLY A 733 -26.91 6.21 12.74
C GLY A 733 -25.77 6.62 13.65
N LEU A 734 -25.33 7.90 13.62
CA LEU A 734 -24.24 8.43 14.44
C LEU A 734 -24.75 9.31 15.61
N GLY A 735 -25.93 9.02 16.15
CA GLY A 735 -26.49 9.77 17.31
C GLY A 735 -25.60 9.72 18.55
N TYR A 736 -24.90 8.63 18.74
CA TYR A 736 -24.07 8.35 19.92
C TYR A 736 -22.69 9.00 19.94
N ILE A 737 -22.12 9.39 18.78
CA ILE A 737 -20.79 10.00 18.75
C ILE A 737 -20.80 11.40 19.37
N ARG A 738 -19.73 11.80 20.07
CA ARG A 738 -19.61 13.15 20.58
C ARG A 738 -19.16 14.12 19.49
N LEU A 739 -19.72 15.34 19.51
CA LEU A 739 -19.40 16.37 18.50
C LEU A 739 -17.91 16.70 18.41
N GLY A 740 -17.21 16.71 19.55
CA GLY A 740 -15.78 16.98 19.65
C GLY A 740 -14.88 15.75 19.61
N GLN A 741 -15.42 14.55 19.38
CA GLN A 741 -14.64 13.31 19.32
C GLN A 741 -13.53 13.42 18.27
N PRO A 742 -12.23 13.18 18.63
CA PRO A 742 -11.12 13.29 17.70
C PRO A 742 -11.25 12.33 16.51
N ALA A 743 -11.00 12.80 15.30
CA ALA A 743 -11.08 11.97 14.09
C ALA A 743 -10.26 10.66 14.14
N PRO A 744 -9.04 10.61 14.73
CA PRO A 744 -8.29 9.36 14.84
C PRO A 744 -8.92 8.29 15.77
N THR A 745 -9.93 8.65 16.57
CA THR A 745 -10.65 7.73 17.46
C THR A 745 -11.93 7.16 16.82
N LEU A 746 -12.31 7.67 15.66
CA LEU A 746 -13.44 7.15 14.91
C LEU A 746 -13.06 5.87 14.18
N SER A 747 -13.95 4.90 14.11
CA SER A 747 -13.81 3.73 13.23
C SER A 747 -13.88 4.16 11.76
N GLY A 748 -13.42 3.28 10.85
CA GLY A 748 -13.50 3.55 9.40
C GLY A 748 -14.94 3.79 8.95
N GLY A 749 -15.89 2.97 9.41
CA GLY A 749 -17.32 3.12 9.11
C GLY A 749 -17.93 4.39 9.70
N GLU A 750 -17.56 4.80 10.92
CA GLU A 750 -18.00 6.08 11.50
C GLU A 750 -17.48 7.27 10.69
N ALA A 751 -16.20 7.27 10.30
CA ALA A 751 -15.61 8.30 9.46
C ALA A 751 -16.32 8.41 8.11
N GLN A 752 -16.63 7.29 7.47
CA GLN A 752 -17.36 7.21 6.22
C GLN A 752 -18.80 7.79 6.36
N ARG A 753 -19.51 7.44 7.42
CA ARG A 753 -20.86 7.98 7.69
C ARG A 753 -20.85 9.47 8.00
N VAL A 754 -19.82 10.00 8.68
CA VAL A 754 -19.63 11.46 8.84
C VAL A 754 -19.43 12.15 7.49
N LYS A 755 -18.65 11.56 6.58
CA LYS A 755 -18.51 12.09 5.19
C LYS A 755 -19.85 12.10 4.48
N LEU A 756 -20.60 11.01 4.53
CA LEU A 756 -21.94 10.88 3.94
C LEU A 756 -22.90 11.94 4.49
N SER A 757 -22.96 12.12 5.81
CA SER A 757 -23.83 13.12 6.45
C SER A 757 -23.53 14.56 6.00
N SER A 758 -22.24 14.87 5.77
CA SER A 758 -21.82 16.17 5.25
C SER A 758 -22.34 16.43 3.83
N GLU A 759 -22.39 15.41 2.97
CA GLU A 759 -22.93 15.53 1.62
C GLU A 759 -24.46 15.65 1.60
N LEU A 760 -25.17 14.92 2.49
CA LEU A 760 -26.63 15.04 2.66
C LEU A 760 -27.07 16.47 3.05
N GLY A 761 -26.25 17.19 3.77
CA GLY A 761 -26.53 18.59 4.17
C GLY A 761 -26.46 19.60 3.02
N LYS A 762 -25.90 19.22 1.86
CA LYS A 762 -25.72 20.09 0.67
C LYS A 762 -26.94 20.03 -0.26
N ARG A 763 -27.09 21.04 -1.11
CA ARG A 763 -28.15 21.05 -2.13
C ARG A 763 -27.83 20.04 -3.20
N ALA A 764 -28.72 19.08 -3.43
CA ALA A 764 -28.59 18.07 -4.48
C ALA A 764 -28.85 18.72 -5.86
N THR A 765 -28.08 18.31 -6.87
CA THR A 765 -28.26 18.71 -8.27
C THR A 765 -29.08 17.68 -9.05
N GLY A 766 -29.22 16.47 -8.52
CA GLY A 766 -29.87 15.34 -9.19
C GLY A 766 -29.01 14.67 -10.27
N ARG A 767 -27.73 15.03 -10.40
CA ARG A 767 -26.77 14.44 -11.36
C ARG A 767 -25.43 14.14 -10.74
N THR A 768 -25.40 13.91 -9.42
CA THR A 768 -24.18 13.55 -8.70
C THR A 768 -24.05 12.02 -8.62
N VAL A 769 -22.85 11.51 -8.85
CA VAL A 769 -22.48 10.12 -8.63
C VAL A 769 -21.80 10.01 -7.27
N TYR A 770 -22.41 9.24 -6.36
CA TYR A 770 -21.82 8.87 -5.08
C TYR A 770 -21.23 7.47 -5.19
N ILE A 771 -19.99 7.31 -4.77
CA ILE A 771 -19.29 6.02 -4.74
C ILE A 771 -18.95 5.72 -3.28
N LEU A 772 -19.43 4.57 -2.78
CA LEU A 772 -19.20 4.11 -1.41
C LEU A 772 -18.54 2.73 -1.43
N ASP A 773 -17.52 2.56 -0.58
CA ASP A 773 -16.79 1.30 -0.44
C ASP A 773 -17.18 0.65 0.89
N GLU A 774 -17.85 -0.51 0.80
CA GLU A 774 -18.32 -1.31 1.94
C GLU A 774 -18.96 -0.46 3.06
N PRO A 775 -20.02 0.31 2.77
CA PRO A 775 -20.57 1.27 3.73
C PRO A 775 -21.27 0.61 4.95
N THR A 776 -21.50 -0.69 4.92
CA THR A 776 -22.13 -1.44 6.04
C THR A 776 -21.12 -2.09 6.97
N THR A 777 -19.84 -1.91 6.74
CA THR A 777 -18.76 -2.43 7.60
C THR A 777 -18.97 -2.01 9.07
N GLY A 778 -18.96 -2.98 9.99
CA GLY A 778 -19.12 -2.75 11.42
C GLY A 778 -20.50 -2.23 11.83
N LEU A 779 -21.53 -2.47 11.03
CA LEU A 779 -22.90 -2.07 11.34
C LEU A 779 -23.77 -3.25 11.78
N HIS A 780 -24.47 -3.02 12.89
CA HIS A 780 -25.59 -3.87 13.27
C HIS A 780 -26.75 -3.77 12.26
N PHE A 781 -27.57 -4.81 12.09
CA PHE A 781 -28.70 -4.87 11.14
C PHE A 781 -29.59 -3.63 11.17
N GLU A 782 -29.90 -3.10 12.37
CA GLU A 782 -30.73 -1.91 12.53
C GLU A 782 -30.07 -0.64 11.96
N ASP A 783 -28.75 -0.52 12.07
CA ASP A 783 -28.00 0.62 11.52
C ASP A 783 -27.84 0.47 10.00
N VAL A 784 -27.72 -0.75 9.47
CA VAL A 784 -27.80 -1.04 8.03
C VAL A 784 -29.15 -0.55 7.48
N ARG A 785 -30.27 -0.83 8.15
CA ARG A 785 -31.59 -0.36 7.75
C ARG A 785 -31.68 1.17 7.69
N LYS A 786 -31.13 1.87 8.70
CA LYS A 786 -31.08 3.35 8.71
C LYS A 786 -30.24 3.89 7.55
N LEU A 787 -29.07 3.31 7.31
CA LEU A 787 -28.19 3.70 6.20
C LEU A 787 -28.87 3.51 4.85
N LEU A 788 -29.55 2.39 4.62
CA LEU A 788 -30.29 2.12 3.38
C LEU A 788 -31.37 3.19 3.12
N ASN A 789 -32.13 3.60 4.14
CA ASN A 789 -33.10 4.67 4.00
C ASN A 789 -32.45 5.99 3.54
N VAL A 790 -31.24 6.27 4.00
CA VAL A 790 -30.49 7.46 3.59
C VAL A 790 -30.03 7.34 2.14
N LEU A 791 -29.49 6.20 1.72
CA LEU A 791 -29.05 5.95 0.34
C LEU A 791 -30.23 6.03 -0.64
N GLN A 792 -31.40 5.44 -0.28
CA GLN A 792 -32.60 5.52 -1.09
C GLN A 792 -33.07 6.99 -1.28
N ARG A 793 -33.05 7.81 -0.22
CA ARG A 793 -33.37 9.25 -0.31
C ARG A 793 -32.41 10.00 -1.25
N LEU A 794 -31.12 9.64 -1.30
CA LEU A 794 -30.18 10.24 -2.27
C LEU A 794 -30.55 9.89 -3.71
N VAL A 795 -30.93 8.66 -3.97
CA VAL A 795 -31.36 8.20 -5.30
C VAL A 795 -32.69 8.87 -5.70
N ASP A 796 -33.66 8.99 -4.77
CA ASP A 796 -34.95 9.63 -5.00
C ASP A 796 -34.82 11.11 -5.43
N THR A 797 -33.71 11.76 -5.09
CA THR A 797 -33.40 13.11 -5.56
C THR A 797 -32.72 13.16 -6.94
N GLY A 798 -32.67 12.01 -7.65
CA GLY A 798 -32.15 11.87 -9.03
C GLY A 798 -30.66 11.51 -9.11
N ASN A 799 -29.95 11.38 -7.98
CA ASN A 799 -28.53 11.02 -7.97
C ASN A 799 -28.31 9.53 -8.23
N THR A 800 -27.11 9.19 -8.66
CA THR A 800 -26.63 7.80 -8.77
C THR A 800 -25.81 7.44 -7.54
N VAL A 801 -26.09 6.28 -6.95
CA VAL A 801 -25.31 5.74 -5.83
C VAL A 801 -24.73 4.40 -6.25
N ILE A 802 -23.42 4.28 -6.27
CA ILE A 802 -22.69 3.05 -6.59
C ILE A 802 -22.00 2.59 -5.31
N ILE A 803 -22.30 1.37 -4.87
CA ILE A 803 -21.74 0.77 -3.66
C ILE A 803 -20.98 -0.50 -4.02
N ILE A 804 -19.80 -0.69 -3.43
CA ILE A 804 -19.13 -1.99 -3.38
C ILE A 804 -19.66 -2.66 -2.11
N GLU A 805 -20.26 -3.85 -2.24
CA GLU A 805 -20.90 -4.51 -1.10
C GLU A 805 -20.90 -6.03 -1.18
N HIS A 806 -20.90 -6.64 0.02
CA HIS A 806 -20.98 -8.09 0.23
C HIS A 806 -22.20 -8.47 1.08
N ASN A 807 -22.81 -7.50 1.76
CA ASN A 807 -23.97 -7.71 2.61
C ASN A 807 -25.21 -7.98 1.75
N LEU A 808 -25.79 -9.18 1.87
CA LEU A 808 -26.97 -9.61 1.09
C LEU A 808 -28.21 -8.77 1.39
N ASP A 809 -28.38 -8.30 2.62
CA ASP A 809 -29.50 -7.42 2.98
C ASP A 809 -29.44 -6.09 2.23
N VAL A 810 -28.25 -5.62 1.92
CA VAL A 810 -28.07 -4.44 1.06
C VAL A 810 -28.29 -4.79 -0.40
N ILE A 811 -27.62 -5.86 -0.90
CA ILE A 811 -27.68 -6.26 -2.31
C ILE A 811 -29.14 -6.58 -2.73
N LYS A 812 -29.95 -7.19 -1.86
CA LYS A 812 -31.37 -7.44 -2.17
C LYS A 812 -32.21 -6.17 -2.33
N THR A 813 -31.75 -5.01 -1.81
CA THR A 813 -32.51 -3.74 -1.83
C THR A 813 -32.12 -2.79 -2.96
N VAL A 814 -31.03 -3.06 -3.72
CA VAL A 814 -30.58 -2.18 -4.80
C VAL A 814 -31.42 -2.32 -6.08
N ASP A 815 -31.34 -1.33 -6.96
CA ASP A 815 -32.04 -1.36 -8.25
C ASP A 815 -31.27 -2.22 -9.27
N TRP A 816 -29.93 -2.28 -9.17
CA TRP A 816 -29.06 -2.96 -10.13
C TRP A 816 -27.84 -3.57 -9.45
N VAL A 817 -27.47 -4.77 -9.85
CA VAL A 817 -26.26 -5.47 -9.38
C VAL A 817 -25.32 -5.69 -10.57
N ILE A 818 -24.03 -5.50 -10.33
CA ILE A 818 -22.93 -5.88 -11.23
C ILE A 818 -22.06 -6.85 -10.44
N ASP A 819 -22.05 -8.13 -10.83
CA ASP A 819 -21.33 -9.19 -10.14
C ASP A 819 -20.05 -9.56 -10.87
N LEU A 820 -18.90 -9.38 -10.20
CA LEU A 820 -17.58 -9.66 -10.74
C LEU A 820 -17.07 -11.01 -10.23
N GLY A 821 -16.38 -11.73 -11.12
CA GLY A 821 -15.82 -13.04 -10.83
C GLY A 821 -15.16 -13.67 -12.05
N PRO A 822 -15.27 -15.00 -12.19
CA PRO A 822 -15.92 -15.95 -11.26
C PRO A 822 -15.12 -16.14 -9.96
N GLU A 823 -13.78 -16.02 -10.01
CA GLU A 823 -12.87 -16.20 -8.88
C GLU A 823 -12.12 -14.89 -8.55
N GLY A 824 -11.20 -14.94 -7.59
CA GLY A 824 -10.28 -13.84 -7.27
C GLY A 824 -8.98 -13.91 -8.10
N GLY A 825 -8.21 -12.81 -8.11
CA GLY A 825 -6.91 -12.74 -8.80
C GLY A 825 -7.01 -12.90 -10.32
N ASP A 826 -6.09 -13.66 -10.90
CA ASP A 826 -5.98 -13.82 -12.37
C ASP A 826 -7.17 -14.55 -13.01
N GLU A 827 -7.92 -15.31 -12.26
CA GLU A 827 -9.13 -16.01 -12.70
C GLU A 827 -10.41 -15.16 -12.55
N GLY A 828 -10.27 -13.95 -11.98
CA GLY A 828 -11.32 -12.95 -11.79
C GLY A 828 -11.39 -11.91 -12.92
N GLY A 829 -11.85 -10.73 -12.57
CA GLY A 829 -11.84 -9.55 -13.43
C GLY A 829 -12.82 -9.55 -14.58
N ARG A 830 -13.85 -10.39 -14.54
CA ARG A 830 -14.91 -10.51 -15.56
C ARG A 830 -16.27 -10.19 -14.96
N ILE A 831 -17.21 -9.74 -15.80
CA ILE A 831 -18.61 -9.63 -15.41
C ILE A 831 -19.24 -11.03 -15.52
N VAL A 832 -19.73 -11.53 -14.39
CA VAL A 832 -20.44 -12.82 -14.31
C VAL A 832 -21.93 -12.61 -14.52
N ALA A 833 -22.48 -11.57 -13.91
CA ALA A 833 -23.90 -11.25 -14.00
C ALA A 833 -24.12 -9.74 -13.85
N GLU A 834 -25.13 -9.20 -14.53
CA GLU A 834 -25.61 -7.83 -14.35
C GLU A 834 -27.13 -7.76 -14.49
N GLY A 835 -27.77 -6.89 -13.72
CA GLY A 835 -29.22 -6.72 -13.75
C GLY A 835 -29.84 -6.51 -12.38
N PRO A 836 -31.18 -6.53 -12.28
CA PRO A 836 -31.88 -6.55 -10.99
C PRO A 836 -31.44 -7.78 -10.15
N PRO A 837 -31.47 -7.69 -8.80
CA PRO A 837 -31.09 -8.80 -7.91
C PRO A 837 -31.76 -10.13 -8.25
N GLU A 838 -33.05 -10.08 -8.64
CA GLU A 838 -33.84 -11.26 -9.05
C GLU A 838 -33.29 -11.95 -10.30
N HIS A 839 -32.74 -11.16 -11.24
CA HIS A 839 -32.11 -11.71 -12.44
C HIS A 839 -30.76 -12.36 -12.08
N VAL A 840 -29.93 -11.68 -11.32
CA VAL A 840 -28.63 -12.19 -10.87
C VAL A 840 -28.78 -13.49 -10.07
N ALA A 841 -29.82 -13.59 -9.23
CA ALA A 841 -30.15 -14.82 -8.49
C ALA A 841 -30.44 -16.04 -9.37
N GLN A 842 -30.78 -15.85 -10.65
CA GLN A 842 -31.04 -16.95 -11.60
C GLN A 842 -29.80 -17.45 -12.32
N ILE A 843 -28.67 -16.69 -12.27
CA ILE A 843 -27.44 -17.03 -13.00
C ILE A 843 -26.62 -18.03 -12.18
N PRO A 844 -26.41 -19.27 -12.69
CA PRO A 844 -25.75 -20.34 -11.93
C PRO A 844 -24.27 -20.07 -11.63
N GLU A 845 -23.60 -19.31 -12.49
CA GLU A 845 -22.19 -18.96 -12.38
C GLU A 845 -21.92 -17.90 -11.29
N SER A 846 -22.96 -17.12 -10.92
CA SER A 846 -22.88 -16.09 -9.89
C SER A 846 -22.91 -16.70 -8.49
N TYR A 847 -21.81 -16.57 -7.75
CA TYR A 847 -21.80 -16.93 -6.34
C TYR A 847 -22.72 -16.01 -5.53
N THR A 848 -22.70 -14.70 -5.79
CA THR A 848 -23.61 -13.74 -5.19
C THR A 848 -25.06 -14.15 -5.47
N GLY A 849 -25.38 -14.54 -6.70
CA GLY A 849 -26.71 -15.01 -7.10
C GLY A 849 -27.18 -16.23 -6.34
N LYS A 850 -26.30 -17.18 -6.05
CA LYS A 850 -26.63 -18.37 -5.25
C LYS A 850 -27.14 -18.03 -3.85
N PHE A 851 -26.45 -17.11 -3.16
CA PHE A 851 -26.84 -16.66 -1.81
C PHE A 851 -28.07 -15.73 -1.84
N LEU A 852 -28.23 -14.91 -2.91
CA LEU A 852 -29.38 -14.03 -3.07
C LEU A 852 -30.71 -14.80 -3.18
N ARG A 853 -30.74 -15.99 -3.75
CA ARG A 853 -31.97 -16.80 -3.87
C ARG A 853 -32.67 -17.00 -2.53
N ASP A 854 -31.91 -17.36 -1.52
CA ASP A 854 -32.44 -17.66 -0.19
C ASP A 854 -33.01 -16.40 0.48
N VAL A 855 -32.35 -15.26 0.28
CA VAL A 855 -32.71 -13.97 0.90
C VAL A 855 -33.85 -13.27 0.16
N LEU A 856 -34.03 -13.52 -1.14
CA LEU A 856 -35.15 -12.99 -1.94
C LEU A 856 -36.43 -13.83 -1.79
N ALA A 857 -36.30 -15.10 -1.35
CA ALA A 857 -37.46 -15.98 -1.12
C ALA A 857 -38.11 -15.76 0.25
N THR A 858 -37.41 -15.08 1.16
CA THR A 858 -37.88 -14.72 2.51
C THR A 858 -38.55 -13.38 2.52
#